data_925340c5478e9dd609e623ae050bc9a2
#
_entry.id   925340c5478e9dd609e623ae050bc9a2
#
_cell.length_a   1.000
_cell.length_b   1.000
_cell.length_c   1.000
_cell.angle_alpha   90.00
_cell.angle_beta   90.00
_cell.angle_gamma   90.00
#
_symmetry.space_group_name_H-M   'P 1'
#
loop_
_entity.id
_entity.type
_entity.pdbx_description
1 polymer ?
#
loop_
_entity_poly.entity_id
_entity_poly.type
_entity_poly.pdbx_seq_one_letter_code
_entity_poly.pdbx_strand_id
1 'polypeptide(L)'
;MQEQHSFGYWLRLKRKALDLTREALADRVGCSVSTIRKLEDEERHPSAQIAELLAEILKIPANERPAFLRFARGDWKAAPNLRDEEAPWRVSTLEIPQHPRSNLPATFTSLIGRDKDIAAVQDYLTNPDIRLVTLIGAPGIGKTRLSIASARESLAEFSDGVFFVALAPLDQPSLIPSATLQAVGYIEKNNLSPEERLIEGIANKRMLLVLDNSEHLIEDVVRFASSLLSACPRLKIMITSREALGISGEWLYSVPSLDMPKEYSIVDVETISEFPALVLFAERARAARSDFAVNAENIRAVASICSQLDGLPLAIELIAARVKTLSIEQIAARIDDRFALLTSGSRIAPSRQQTLRATLDWSYELLTETERELFRQLSVFVGGFTLEALESVALLDSDQSILDALSRLVDKSLLLVEQQDQPRYRLLEPIRQYAKDKLNETRESNLVQDRHLNYYLRIAEEAEPYLFGVRQQDWKNRLELDHDNLRGALAWSLESTQIDAGLKMAGALAWFWHSKGHLSEGNLWLEKILASNVGTQGKEQAKALRASSILSTDTGDYIRARAFAESSIKLYREIGDNRGVGLALIDLGASLHHDGKREEAVESFEEGLRLLRSTGERWGIAYALVWLGDPLFRMGEIERAATSWEESLRLTHELGDHNLMAWSLGGLADVARLHADYKRATEMFKEALSLYQSSGDKIGPPFSLEALGLVAAAIGDAKRAARLWGAASAWREAINEPLALTYQRDYAASVTQARTQLGEEVYASAWSEGHAMSPEQAIALALEE
;
A
#
# COMPACT_ATOMS: atom_id res chain seq x y z
N MET A 1 24.79 17.83 3.53
CA MET A 1 24.89 18.75 2.39
C MET A 1 26.10 18.51 1.44
N GLN A 2 27.10 17.68 1.75
CA GLN A 2 28.22 17.42 0.85
C GLN A 2 28.01 16.22 -0.11
N GLU A 3 27.15 15.27 0.20
CA GLU A 3 26.95 14.08 -0.64
C GLU A 3 26.03 14.30 -1.87
N GLN A 4 25.10 15.23 -1.81
CA GLN A 4 24.13 15.46 -2.91
C GLN A 4 24.69 16.23 -4.12
N HIS A 5 25.89 16.81 -4.01
CA HIS A 5 26.54 17.55 -5.10
C HIS A 5 27.85 16.88 -5.56
N SER A 6 28.05 15.61 -5.25
CA SER A 6 29.27 14.89 -5.55
C SER A 6 29.21 14.24 -6.95
N PHE A 7 30.40 14.10 -7.57
CA PHE A 7 30.52 13.47 -8.89
C PHE A 7 30.06 12.00 -8.86
N GLY A 8 30.37 11.27 -7.81
CA GLY A 8 30.02 9.85 -7.67
C GLY A 8 28.50 9.66 -7.57
N TYR A 9 27.84 10.47 -6.76
CA TYR A 9 26.38 10.47 -6.65
C TYR A 9 25.72 10.83 -7.97
N TRP A 10 26.19 11.88 -8.65
CA TRP A 10 25.69 12.29 -9.96
C TRP A 10 25.89 11.18 -11.02
N LEU A 11 27.08 10.53 -11.05
CA LEU A 11 27.38 9.44 -11.98
C LEU A 11 26.40 8.27 -11.80
N ARG A 12 26.12 7.90 -10.55
CA ARG A 12 25.16 6.84 -10.20
C ARG A 12 23.76 7.16 -10.70
N LEU A 13 23.27 8.40 -10.48
CA LEU A 13 21.96 8.84 -10.96
C LEU A 13 21.88 8.82 -12.49
N LYS A 14 22.86 9.40 -13.18
CA LYS A 14 22.87 9.49 -14.64
C LYS A 14 22.97 8.11 -15.31
N ARG A 15 23.75 7.19 -14.73
CA ARG A 15 23.83 5.81 -15.19
C ARG A 15 22.46 5.10 -15.08
N LYS A 16 21.78 5.23 -13.92
CA LYS A 16 20.45 4.65 -13.71
C LYS A 16 19.41 5.26 -14.66
N ALA A 17 19.47 6.56 -14.90
CA ALA A 17 18.58 7.25 -15.84
C ALA A 17 18.74 6.78 -17.30
N LEU A 18 19.88 6.18 -17.65
CA LEU A 18 20.14 5.59 -18.96
C LEU A 18 19.98 4.05 -18.96
N ASP A 19 19.36 3.46 -17.93
CA ASP A 19 19.16 2.01 -17.74
C ASP A 19 20.44 1.19 -17.90
N LEU A 20 21.59 1.73 -17.46
CA LEU A 20 22.87 1.05 -17.54
C LEU A 20 23.22 0.38 -16.21
N THR A 21 23.60 -0.90 -16.23
CA THR A 21 24.25 -1.55 -15.09
C THR A 21 25.70 -1.03 -14.94
N ARG A 22 26.35 -1.27 -13.78
CA ARG A 22 27.76 -0.93 -13.60
C ARG A 22 28.65 -1.67 -14.60
N GLU A 23 28.33 -2.92 -14.90
CA GLU A 23 28.98 -3.75 -15.89
C GLU A 23 28.87 -3.14 -17.29
N ALA A 24 27.65 -2.78 -17.70
CA ALA A 24 27.38 -2.19 -19.02
C ALA A 24 28.08 -0.81 -19.20
N LEU A 25 28.16 -0.01 -18.13
CA LEU A 25 28.91 1.24 -18.18
C LEU A 25 30.42 0.99 -18.24
N ALA A 26 30.94 0.04 -17.46
CA ALA A 26 32.34 -0.33 -17.44
C ALA A 26 32.84 -0.82 -18.79
N ASP A 27 32.07 -1.70 -19.45
CA ASP A 27 32.35 -2.21 -20.79
C ASP A 27 32.39 -1.09 -21.84
N ARG A 28 31.44 -0.17 -21.80
CA ARG A 28 31.38 0.97 -22.74
C ARG A 28 32.51 1.97 -22.54
N VAL A 29 32.90 2.19 -21.27
CA VAL A 29 34.02 3.07 -20.92
C VAL A 29 35.40 2.40 -21.14
N GLY A 30 35.44 1.08 -21.29
CA GLY A 30 36.65 0.29 -21.41
C GLY A 30 37.46 0.20 -20.12
N CYS A 31 36.76 0.10 -18.98
CA CYS A 31 37.38 -0.02 -17.65
C CYS A 31 36.78 -1.18 -16.83
N SER A 32 37.38 -1.47 -15.66
CA SER A 32 36.82 -2.51 -14.80
C SER A 32 35.56 -2.03 -14.04
N VAL A 33 34.64 -2.96 -13.73
CA VAL A 33 33.44 -2.71 -12.88
C VAL A 33 33.87 -2.11 -11.53
N SER A 34 35.00 -2.57 -10.97
CA SER A 34 35.59 -2.03 -9.75
C SER A 34 35.99 -0.55 -9.89
N THR A 35 36.40 -0.12 -11.09
CA THR A 35 36.68 1.30 -11.36
C THR A 35 35.40 2.14 -11.31
N ILE A 36 34.32 1.71 -11.98
CA ILE A 36 33.01 2.42 -11.93
C ILE A 36 32.52 2.49 -10.49
N ARG A 37 32.59 1.39 -9.73
CA ARG A 37 32.20 1.36 -8.33
C ARG A 37 32.95 2.40 -7.50
N LYS A 38 34.30 2.44 -7.61
CA LYS A 38 35.13 3.40 -6.89
C LYS A 38 34.88 4.85 -7.28
N LEU A 39 34.44 5.11 -8.51
CA LEU A 39 34.04 6.43 -8.97
C LEU A 39 32.66 6.82 -8.36
N GLU A 40 31.72 5.90 -8.30
CA GLU A 40 30.39 6.14 -7.69
C GLU A 40 30.46 6.27 -6.16
N ASP A 41 31.38 5.56 -5.50
CA ASP A 41 31.58 5.59 -4.05
C ASP A 41 32.63 6.65 -3.62
N GLU A 42 33.10 7.50 -4.57
CA GLU A 42 34.04 8.63 -4.38
C GLU A 42 35.44 8.26 -3.82
N GLU A 43 35.76 7.00 -3.87
CA GLU A 43 37.10 6.53 -3.48
C GLU A 43 38.19 7.00 -4.48
N ARG A 44 37.78 7.46 -5.67
CA ARG A 44 38.70 7.87 -6.73
C ARG A 44 38.03 8.82 -7.74
N HIS A 45 38.74 9.83 -8.23
CA HIS A 45 38.34 10.63 -9.38
C HIS A 45 38.75 9.96 -10.72
N PRO A 46 37.97 10.13 -11.81
CA PRO A 46 38.31 9.58 -13.10
C PRO A 46 39.56 10.28 -13.67
N SER A 47 40.36 9.54 -14.42
CA SER A 47 41.40 10.14 -15.27
C SER A 47 40.77 10.99 -16.37
N ALA A 48 41.54 11.92 -16.96
CA ALA A 48 41.05 12.77 -18.03
C ALA A 48 40.43 11.96 -19.18
N GLN A 49 41.06 10.85 -19.55
CA GLN A 49 40.56 9.96 -20.62
C GLN A 49 39.26 9.24 -20.23
N ILE A 50 39.14 8.77 -18.99
CA ILE A 50 37.89 8.15 -18.49
C ILE A 50 36.78 9.21 -18.39
N ALA A 51 37.08 10.44 -17.97
CA ALA A 51 36.11 11.52 -17.89
C ALA A 51 35.58 11.93 -19.27
N GLU A 52 36.43 11.95 -20.30
CA GLU A 52 36.00 12.20 -21.68
C GLU A 52 35.08 11.11 -22.24
N LEU A 53 35.46 9.84 -22.02
CA LEU A 53 34.63 8.71 -22.42
C LEU A 53 33.29 8.68 -21.69
N LEU A 54 33.30 9.00 -20.38
CA LEU A 54 32.04 9.16 -19.63
C LEU A 54 31.19 10.29 -20.18
N ALA A 55 31.79 11.44 -20.57
CA ALA A 55 31.05 12.54 -21.17
C ALA A 55 30.35 12.15 -22.49
N GLU A 56 30.99 11.31 -23.28
CA GLU A 56 30.44 10.81 -24.54
C GLU A 56 29.31 9.79 -24.30
N ILE A 57 29.57 8.78 -23.50
CA ILE A 57 28.62 7.68 -23.21
C ILE A 57 27.38 8.19 -22.48
N LEU A 58 27.55 9.14 -21.55
CA LEU A 58 26.45 9.76 -20.80
C LEU A 58 25.76 10.90 -21.57
N LYS A 59 26.15 11.10 -22.88
CA LYS A 59 25.59 12.08 -23.81
C LYS A 59 25.62 13.52 -23.30
N ILE A 60 26.74 13.94 -22.69
CA ILE A 60 26.91 15.32 -22.23
C ILE A 60 27.01 16.27 -23.43
N PRO A 61 26.18 17.33 -23.51
CA PRO A 61 26.22 18.29 -24.59
C PRO A 61 27.60 18.93 -24.77
N ALA A 62 28.02 19.22 -26.03
CA ALA A 62 29.36 19.71 -26.33
C ALA A 62 29.70 21.02 -25.59
N ASN A 63 28.72 21.89 -25.36
CA ASN A 63 28.86 23.18 -24.64
C ASN A 63 29.08 22.95 -23.12
N GLU A 64 28.66 21.82 -22.55
CA GLU A 64 28.78 21.51 -21.12
C GLU A 64 29.99 20.60 -20.80
N ARG A 65 30.57 19.94 -21.79
CA ARG A 65 31.71 19.05 -21.61
C ARG A 65 32.91 19.67 -20.84
N PRO A 66 33.31 20.94 -21.09
CA PRO A 66 34.37 21.55 -20.30
C PRO A 66 34.06 21.72 -18.82
N ALA A 67 32.82 22.00 -18.47
CA ALA A 67 32.33 22.08 -17.08
C ALA A 67 32.26 20.69 -16.44
N PHE A 68 31.71 19.71 -17.16
CA PHE A 68 31.68 18.32 -16.72
C PHE A 68 33.07 17.73 -16.42
N LEU A 69 34.06 17.96 -17.29
CA LEU A 69 35.41 17.47 -17.08
C LEU A 69 36.07 18.05 -15.83
N ARG A 70 35.80 19.32 -15.47
CA ARG A 70 36.24 19.92 -14.21
C ARG A 70 35.49 19.33 -13.01
N PHE A 71 34.19 19.17 -13.10
CA PHE A 71 33.36 18.53 -12.07
C PHE A 71 33.79 17.09 -11.78
N ALA A 72 34.04 16.29 -12.81
CA ALA A 72 34.55 14.92 -12.69
C ALA A 72 35.94 14.84 -11.98
N ARG A 73 36.69 15.92 -11.99
CA ARG A 73 38.04 16.00 -11.37
C ARG A 73 38.03 16.65 -9.98
N GLY A 74 36.85 16.90 -9.41
CA GLY A 74 36.69 17.38 -8.03
C GLY A 74 36.39 18.88 -7.88
N ASP A 75 36.23 19.62 -8.97
CA ASP A 75 35.77 21.02 -8.91
C ASP A 75 34.24 21.06 -8.86
N TRP A 76 33.67 20.92 -7.67
CA TRP A 76 32.22 20.92 -7.45
C TRP A 76 31.51 22.21 -7.88
N LYS A 77 32.23 23.35 -7.98
CA LYS A 77 31.71 24.63 -8.50
C LYS A 77 31.51 24.62 -10.02
N ALA A 78 32.16 23.68 -10.69
CA ALA A 78 32.03 23.44 -12.12
C ALA A 78 31.01 22.34 -12.45
N ALA A 79 30.21 21.89 -11.48
CA ALA A 79 29.10 20.97 -11.77
C ALA A 79 28.33 21.52 -12.97
N PRO A 80 28.11 20.74 -14.05
CA PRO A 80 27.28 21.16 -15.16
C PRO A 80 25.96 21.64 -14.55
N ASN A 81 25.47 22.79 -15.00
CA ASN A 81 24.16 23.27 -14.59
C ASN A 81 23.16 22.18 -14.95
N LEU A 82 22.81 21.35 -13.99
CA LEU A 82 21.68 20.42 -14.03
C LEU A 82 20.37 21.23 -13.91
N ARG A 83 20.32 22.35 -14.59
CA ARG A 83 19.07 22.99 -15.00
C ARG A 83 18.53 22.15 -16.15
N ASP A 84 17.96 21.03 -15.77
CA ASP A 84 16.60 20.68 -16.14
C ASP A 84 16.20 20.77 -17.62
N GLU A 85 16.95 20.25 -18.57
CA GLU A 85 16.38 20.13 -19.92
C GLU A 85 16.20 18.69 -20.42
N GLU A 86 16.69 17.67 -19.72
CA GLU A 86 16.48 16.28 -20.12
C GLU A 86 16.49 15.29 -18.92
N ALA A 87 15.83 15.63 -17.83
CA ALA A 87 15.38 14.57 -16.93
C ALA A 87 14.13 13.93 -17.57
N PRO A 88 14.03 12.60 -17.66
CA PRO A 88 12.88 11.92 -18.30
C PRO A 88 11.53 12.19 -17.60
N TRP A 89 11.53 12.97 -16.50
CA TRP A 89 10.37 13.39 -15.75
C TRP A 89 10.00 14.87 -15.96
N ARG A 90 10.72 15.66 -16.76
CA ARG A 90 10.17 16.88 -17.32
C ARG A 90 9.16 16.51 -18.39
N VAL A 91 7.96 16.37 -17.92
CA VAL A 91 6.80 16.45 -18.74
C VAL A 91 6.85 17.78 -19.48
N SER A 92 7.09 17.71 -20.78
CA SER A 92 6.73 18.76 -21.72
C SER A 92 5.33 19.27 -21.34
N THR A 93 5.10 20.57 -21.44
CA THR A 93 3.78 21.23 -21.36
C THR A 93 2.85 20.82 -22.51
N LEU A 94 2.90 19.55 -22.91
CA LEU A 94 1.81 18.86 -23.56
C LEU A 94 0.86 18.48 -22.42
N GLU A 95 -0.41 18.82 -22.56
CA GLU A 95 -1.52 18.36 -21.73
C GLU A 95 -1.23 16.94 -21.28
N ILE A 96 -0.78 16.78 -20.03
CA ILE A 96 -0.72 15.48 -19.41
C ILE A 96 -2.17 15.09 -19.30
N PRO A 97 -2.62 14.03 -19.97
CA PRO A 97 -3.91 13.47 -19.64
C PRO A 97 -3.81 13.19 -18.13
N GLN A 98 -4.63 13.85 -17.33
CA GLN A 98 -4.78 13.51 -15.93
C GLN A 98 -5.28 12.08 -15.93
N HIS A 99 -4.35 11.10 -15.80
CA HIS A 99 -4.77 9.71 -15.63
C HIS A 99 -5.57 9.69 -14.34
N PRO A 100 -6.81 9.23 -14.37
CA PRO A 100 -7.64 9.15 -13.18
C PRO A 100 -6.89 8.33 -12.12
N ARG A 101 -7.04 8.72 -10.85
CA ARG A 101 -6.39 8.04 -9.72
C ARG A 101 -6.73 6.55 -9.76
N SER A 102 -5.75 5.69 -9.55
CA SER A 102 -5.97 4.25 -9.57
C SER A 102 -4.97 3.50 -8.70
N ASN A 103 -5.46 2.49 -8.00
CA ASN A 103 -4.66 1.52 -7.25
C ASN A 103 -4.73 0.11 -7.88
N LEU A 104 -5.10 0.00 -9.16
CA LEU A 104 -5.21 -1.30 -9.85
C LEU A 104 -3.88 -2.06 -9.81
N PRO A 105 -3.89 -3.35 -9.42
CA PRO A 105 -2.70 -4.19 -9.40
C PRO A 105 -1.98 -4.23 -10.75
N ALA A 106 -0.65 -4.26 -10.73
CA ALA A 106 0.14 -4.48 -11.94
C ALA A 106 -0.11 -5.88 -12.52
N THR A 107 -0.18 -6.00 -13.83
CA THR A 107 -0.35 -7.28 -14.54
C THR A 107 0.95 -7.62 -15.27
N PHE A 108 1.55 -8.77 -14.94
CA PHE A 108 2.83 -9.21 -15.52
C PHE A 108 2.65 -10.16 -16.69
N THR A 109 1.44 -10.63 -16.97
CA THR A 109 1.14 -11.59 -18.06
C THR A 109 -0.07 -11.13 -18.86
N SER A 110 -0.03 -11.35 -20.17
CA SER A 110 -1.14 -11.09 -21.09
C SER A 110 -2.40 -11.87 -20.68
N LEU A 111 -3.57 -11.29 -20.93
CA LEU A 111 -4.85 -11.94 -20.72
C LEU A 111 -5.30 -12.54 -22.06
N ILE A 112 -5.20 -13.87 -22.19
CA ILE A 112 -5.39 -14.58 -23.46
C ILE A 112 -6.88 -14.81 -23.74
N GLY A 113 -7.35 -14.42 -24.93
CA GLY A 113 -8.67 -14.75 -25.45
C GLY A 113 -9.84 -14.13 -24.71
N ARG A 114 -9.64 -12.96 -24.09
CA ARG A 114 -10.65 -12.25 -23.29
C ARG A 114 -11.10 -10.91 -23.90
N ASP A 115 -10.67 -10.58 -25.10
CA ASP A 115 -10.97 -9.29 -25.73
C ASP A 115 -12.49 -9.06 -25.84
N LYS A 116 -13.26 -10.11 -26.19
CA LYS A 116 -14.73 -10.05 -26.25
C LYS A 116 -15.36 -9.86 -24.87
N ASP A 117 -14.82 -10.53 -23.86
CA ASP A 117 -15.30 -10.41 -22.48
C ASP A 117 -15.01 -9.03 -21.92
N ILE A 118 -13.81 -8.48 -22.19
CA ILE A 118 -13.45 -7.11 -21.81
C ILE A 118 -14.40 -6.11 -22.46
N ALA A 119 -14.64 -6.20 -23.77
CA ALA A 119 -15.54 -5.32 -24.49
C ALA A 119 -16.98 -5.38 -23.92
N ALA A 120 -17.49 -6.58 -23.64
CA ALA A 120 -18.83 -6.76 -23.07
C ALA A 120 -18.94 -6.16 -21.66
N VAL A 121 -17.92 -6.29 -20.81
CA VAL A 121 -17.89 -5.68 -19.49
C VAL A 121 -17.77 -4.15 -19.60
N GLN A 122 -16.99 -3.64 -20.57
CA GLN A 122 -16.88 -2.20 -20.83
C GLN A 122 -18.23 -1.62 -21.28
N ASP A 123 -18.99 -2.31 -22.11
CA ASP A 123 -20.34 -1.88 -22.50
C ASP A 123 -21.25 -1.68 -21.27
N TYR A 124 -21.16 -2.55 -20.26
CA TYR A 124 -21.88 -2.36 -19.01
C TYR A 124 -21.32 -1.18 -18.20
N LEU A 125 -20.00 -1.02 -18.13
CA LEU A 125 -19.36 0.04 -17.36
C LEU A 125 -19.57 1.43 -17.98
N THR A 126 -19.75 1.53 -19.29
CA THR A 126 -20.01 2.80 -19.99
C THR A 126 -21.50 3.15 -20.01
N ASN A 127 -22.41 2.17 -19.92
CA ASN A 127 -23.85 2.41 -19.91
C ASN A 127 -24.27 3.18 -18.64
N PRO A 128 -24.89 4.38 -18.75
CA PRO A 128 -25.26 5.19 -17.58
C PRO A 128 -26.34 4.53 -16.69
N ASP A 129 -27.17 3.66 -17.25
CA ASP A 129 -28.26 3.00 -16.50
C ASP A 129 -27.77 1.80 -15.66
N ILE A 130 -26.56 1.31 -15.93
CA ILE A 130 -25.95 0.16 -15.23
C ILE A 130 -24.96 0.69 -14.20
N ARG A 131 -25.25 0.47 -12.91
CA ARG A 131 -24.41 0.95 -11.81
C ARG A 131 -23.77 -0.17 -11.01
N LEU A 132 -24.26 -1.41 -11.13
CA LEU A 132 -23.72 -2.59 -10.47
C LEU A 132 -23.54 -3.71 -11.50
N VAL A 133 -22.30 -4.17 -11.64
CA VAL A 133 -21.93 -5.30 -12.50
C VAL A 133 -21.28 -6.39 -11.64
N THR A 134 -21.83 -7.59 -11.67
CA THR A 134 -21.24 -8.74 -10.96
C THR A 134 -20.70 -9.76 -11.95
N LEU A 135 -19.37 -9.96 -11.90
CA LEU A 135 -18.69 -11.00 -12.66
C LEU A 135 -18.82 -12.33 -11.90
N ILE A 136 -19.64 -13.24 -12.43
CA ILE A 136 -19.88 -14.54 -11.80
C ILE A 136 -19.17 -15.68 -12.54
N GLY A 137 -18.78 -16.71 -11.80
CA GLY A 137 -18.17 -17.90 -12.40
C GLY A 137 -17.37 -18.75 -11.42
N ALA A 138 -16.93 -19.93 -11.89
CA ALA A 138 -16.18 -20.89 -11.09
C ALA A 138 -14.83 -20.31 -10.56
N PRO A 139 -14.30 -20.83 -9.44
CA PRO A 139 -12.94 -20.55 -9.02
C PRO A 139 -11.94 -20.87 -10.14
N GLY A 140 -10.93 -20.01 -10.32
CA GLY A 140 -9.91 -20.22 -11.36
C GLY A 140 -10.33 -19.90 -12.80
N ILE A 141 -11.57 -19.40 -13.05
CA ILE A 141 -12.04 -18.98 -14.38
C ILE A 141 -11.43 -17.65 -14.86
N GLY A 142 -10.81 -16.88 -13.96
CA GLY A 142 -10.17 -15.61 -14.29
C GLY A 142 -11.00 -14.35 -14.01
N LYS A 143 -12.00 -14.39 -13.12
CA LYS A 143 -12.84 -13.24 -12.73
C LYS A 143 -12.01 -12.01 -12.34
N THR A 144 -11.07 -12.17 -11.40
CA THR A 144 -10.18 -11.10 -10.93
C THR A 144 -9.34 -10.50 -12.05
N ARG A 145 -8.77 -11.34 -12.92
CA ARG A 145 -7.97 -10.86 -14.07
C ARG A 145 -8.82 -10.08 -15.05
N LEU A 146 -10.02 -10.55 -15.34
CA LEU A 146 -10.98 -9.86 -16.22
C LEU A 146 -11.42 -8.54 -15.61
N SER A 147 -11.75 -8.51 -14.31
CA SER A 147 -12.16 -7.27 -13.63
C SER A 147 -11.06 -6.20 -13.67
N ILE A 148 -9.80 -6.58 -13.40
CA ILE A 148 -8.66 -5.65 -13.45
C ILE A 148 -8.43 -5.14 -14.88
N ALA A 149 -8.50 -6.02 -15.89
CA ALA A 149 -8.30 -5.64 -17.28
C ALA A 149 -9.40 -4.68 -17.76
N SER A 150 -10.67 -5.01 -17.53
CA SER A 150 -11.81 -4.16 -17.90
C SER A 150 -11.79 -2.82 -17.16
N ALA A 151 -11.44 -2.83 -15.88
CA ALA A 151 -11.30 -1.62 -15.07
C ALA A 151 -10.18 -0.71 -15.59
N ARG A 152 -9.05 -1.30 -16.01
CA ARG A 152 -7.90 -0.56 -16.56
C ARG A 152 -8.23 0.11 -17.89
N GLU A 153 -8.92 -0.59 -18.78
CA GLU A 153 -9.34 -0.02 -20.07
C GLU A 153 -10.44 1.02 -19.94
N SER A 154 -11.18 1.01 -18.82
CA SER A 154 -12.23 1.99 -18.53
C SER A 154 -11.74 3.21 -17.72
N LEU A 155 -10.44 3.36 -17.44
CA LEU A 155 -9.89 4.45 -16.63
C LEU A 155 -10.32 5.83 -17.11
N ALA A 156 -10.35 6.09 -18.42
CA ALA A 156 -10.73 7.37 -19.00
C ALA A 156 -12.19 7.76 -18.74
N GLU A 157 -13.06 6.79 -18.48
CA GLU A 157 -14.49 7.01 -18.21
C GLU A 157 -14.77 7.50 -16.79
N PHE A 158 -13.86 7.27 -15.85
CA PHE A 158 -14.03 7.57 -14.44
C PHE A 158 -13.08 8.69 -13.98
N SER A 159 -13.50 9.93 -14.17
CA SER A 159 -12.70 11.13 -13.88
C SER A 159 -12.17 11.20 -12.44
N ASP A 160 -12.90 10.64 -11.48
CA ASP A 160 -12.52 10.63 -10.06
C ASP A 160 -11.78 9.36 -9.63
N GLY A 161 -11.56 8.41 -10.55
CA GLY A 161 -10.67 7.26 -10.37
C GLY A 161 -11.32 5.90 -10.43
N VAL A 162 -10.45 4.87 -10.43
CA VAL A 162 -10.80 3.45 -10.42
C VAL A 162 -10.04 2.77 -9.30
N PHE A 163 -10.76 2.15 -8.36
CA PHE A 163 -10.17 1.63 -7.14
C PHE A 163 -10.51 0.16 -6.94
N PHE A 164 -9.45 -0.63 -6.68
CA PHE A 164 -9.53 -2.05 -6.44
C PHE A 164 -9.44 -2.35 -4.94
N VAL A 165 -10.34 -3.18 -4.45
CA VAL A 165 -10.44 -3.63 -3.06
C VAL A 165 -10.43 -5.15 -3.03
N ALA A 166 -9.35 -5.74 -2.52
CA ALA A 166 -9.27 -7.18 -2.31
C ALA A 166 -10.00 -7.57 -1.03
N LEU A 167 -11.09 -8.33 -1.13
CA LEU A 167 -11.86 -8.79 0.02
C LEU A 167 -11.36 -10.14 0.57
N ALA A 168 -10.59 -10.90 -0.22
CA ALA A 168 -10.10 -12.22 0.18
C ALA A 168 -9.36 -12.27 1.53
N PRO A 169 -8.55 -11.26 1.92
CA PRO A 169 -7.87 -11.24 3.21
C PRO A 169 -8.76 -10.81 4.39
N LEU A 170 -9.97 -10.37 4.15
CA LEU A 170 -10.85 -9.81 5.18
C LEU A 170 -11.76 -10.90 5.76
N ASP A 171 -11.45 -11.37 6.97
CA ASP A 171 -12.33 -12.30 7.70
C ASP A 171 -13.43 -11.56 8.50
N GLN A 172 -13.31 -10.24 8.64
CA GLN A 172 -14.24 -9.41 9.40
C GLN A 172 -15.05 -8.51 8.48
N PRO A 173 -16.39 -8.69 8.38
CA PRO A 173 -17.24 -7.88 7.51
C PRO A 173 -17.17 -6.37 7.79
N SER A 174 -16.97 -6.00 9.06
CA SER A 174 -16.86 -4.60 9.51
C SER A 174 -15.65 -3.87 8.93
N LEU A 175 -14.68 -4.58 8.34
CA LEU A 175 -13.50 -3.99 7.70
C LEU A 175 -13.71 -3.63 6.23
N ILE A 176 -14.82 -4.05 5.59
CA ILE A 176 -15.10 -3.72 4.19
C ILE A 176 -15.11 -2.21 3.94
N PRO A 177 -15.83 -1.38 4.73
CA PRO A 177 -15.82 0.07 4.55
C PRO A 177 -14.43 0.69 4.75
N SER A 178 -13.69 0.27 5.78
CA SER A 178 -12.33 0.76 6.06
C SER A 178 -11.35 0.43 4.94
N ALA A 179 -11.36 -0.82 4.46
CA ALA A 179 -10.52 -1.24 3.34
C ALA A 179 -10.87 -0.47 2.06
N THR A 180 -12.15 -0.19 1.82
CA THR A 180 -12.59 0.61 0.67
C THR A 180 -12.18 2.07 0.82
N LEU A 181 -12.34 2.65 2.00
CA LEU A 181 -11.93 4.02 2.32
C LEU A 181 -10.43 4.23 2.03
N GLN A 182 -9.60 3.29 2.49
CA GLN A 182 -8.15 3.30 2.26
C GLN A 182 -7.78 3.11 0.79
N ALA A 183 -8.45 2.20 0.09
CA ALA A 183 -8.23 1.98 -1.34
C ALA A 183 -8.47 3.26 -2.15
N VAL A 184 -9.48 4.05 -1.76
CA VAL A 184 -9.76 5.38 -2.35
C VAL A 184 -8.75 6.44 -1.91
N GLY A 185 -7.99 6.18 -0.84
CA GLY A 185 -6.95 7.07 -0.30
C GLY A 185 -7.48 8.09 0.71
N TYR A 186 -8.68 7.87 1.25
CA TYR A 186 -9.26 8.75 2.28
C TYR A 186 -8.77 8.36 3.68
N ILE A 187 -8.78 9.33 4.58
CA ILE A 187 -8.32 9.18 5.96
C ILE A 187 -9.54 8.97 6.87
N GLU A 188 -9.42 7.99 7.77
CA GLU A 188 -10.38 7.78 8.85
C GLU A 188 -10.17 8.85 9.93
N LYS A 189 -11.06 9.83 10.01
CA LYS A 189 -11.05 10.87 11.05
C LYS A 189 -12.46 11.38 11.33
N ASN A 190 -12.62 12.05 12.48
CA ASN A 190 -13.89 12.57 12.97
C ASN A 190 -14.89 11.45 13.33
N ASN A 191 -15.82 11.69 14.20
CA ASN A 191 -16.83 10.74 14.75
C ASN A 191 -17.74 10.03 13.73
N LEU A 192 -17.36 9.99 12.44
CA LEU A 192 -18.09 9.28 11.40
C LEU A 192 -17.56 7.84 11.25
N SER A 193 -18.47 6.91 11.02
CA SER A 193 -18.05 5.55 10.63
C SER A 193 -17.30 5.57 9.29
N PRO A 194 -16.44 4.58 9.01
CA PRO A 194 -15.75 4.49 7.72
C PRO A 194 -16.70 4.50 6.52
N GLU A 195 -17.90 3.92 6.65
CA GLU A 195 -18.90 3.92 5.59
C GLU A 195 -19.51 5.32 5.38
N GLU A 196 -19.91 6.02 6.44
CA GLU A 196 -20.43 7.39 6.35
C GLU A 196 -19.37 8.33 5.75
N ARG A 197 -18.12 8.16 6.18
CA ARG A 197 -16.98 8.93 5.69
C ARG A 197 -16.73 8.69 4.20
N LEU A 198 -16.80 7.42 3.77
CA LEU A 198 -16.68 7.05 2.36
C LEU A 198 -17.81 7.69 1.54
N ILE A 199 -19.07 7.57 1.99
CA ILE A 199 -20.23 8.16 1.33
C ILE A 199 -20.07 9.67 1.17
N GLU A 200 -19.70 10.38 2.25
CA GLU A 200 -19.46 11.83 2.20
C GLU A 200 -18.42 12.22 1.14
N GLY A 201 -17.32 11.47 1.10
CA GLY A 201 -16.21 11.74 0.18
C GLY A 201 -16.50 11.42 -1.29
N ILE A 202 -17.39 10.42 -1.57
CA ILE A 202 -17.63 9.96 -2.95
C ILE A 202 -19.05 10.29 -3.48
N ALA A 203 -19.92 10.93 -2.70
CA ALA A 203 -21.32 11.17 -3.04
C ALA A 203 -21.55 11.71 -4.46
N ASN A 204 -20.68 12.63 -4.91
CA ASN A 204 -20.77 13.28 -6.22
C ASN A 204 -19.68 12.84 -7.21
N LYS A 205 -18.86 11.85 -6.83
CA LYS A 205 -17.71 11.40 -7.64
C LYS A 205 -18.12 10.42 -8.72
N ARG A 206 -17.53 10.57 -9.92
CA ARG A 206 -17.68 9.63 -11.03
C ARG A 206 -16.52 8.63 -10.98
N MET A 207 -16.68 7.56 -10.21
CA MET A 207 -15.66 6.55 -9.98
C MET A 207 -16.17 5.13 -10.12
N LEU A 208 -15.22 4.20 -10.28
CA LEU A 208 -15.47 2.76 -10.27
C LEU A 208 -14.80 2.14 -9.04
N LEU A 209 -15.58 1.40 -8.26
CA LEU A 209 -15.08 0.50 -7.21
C LEU A 209 -15.11 -0.94 -7.72
N VAL A 210 -13.98 -1.65 -7.60
CA VAL A 210 -13.87 -3.07 -7.92
C VAL A 210 -13.70 -3.83 -6.61
N LEU A 211 -14.74 -4.57 -6.19
CA LEU A 211 -14.74 -5.40 -4.99
C LEU A 211 -14.46 -6.85 -5.40
N ASP A 212 -13.24 -7.34 -5.13
CA ASP A 212 -12.81 -8.66 -5.60
C ASP A 212 -12.92 -9.74 -4.53
N ASN A 213 -13.41 -10.92 -4.93
CA ASN A 213 -13.54 -12.11 -4.10
C ASN A 213 -14.54 -11.97 -2.94
N SER A 214 -15.79 -11.63 -3.25
CA SER A 214 -16.87 -11.38 -2.27
C SER A 214 -17.52 -12.65 -1.69
N GLU A 215 -17.17 -13.83 -2.15
CA GLU A 215 -17.89 -15.08 -1.90
C GLU A 215 -18.03 -15.50 -0.43
N HIS A 216 -17.16 -15.05 0.46
CA HIS A 216 -17.21 -15.36 1.90
C HIS A 216 -17.86 -14.25 2.74
N LEU A 217 -18.20 -13.11 2.11
CA LEU A 217 -18.78 -11.90 2.74
C LEU A 217 -20.05 -11.41 1.99
N ILE A 218 -20.78 -12.30 1.31
CA ILE A 218 -21.84 -11.92 0.36
C ILE A 218 -22.87 -11.00 1.02
N GLU A 219 -23.43 -11.38 2.17
CA GLU A 219 -24.49 -10.60 2.84
C GLU A 219 -24.02 -9.19 3.23
N ASP A 220 -22.76 -9.06 3.66
CA ASP A 220 -22.20 -7.79 4.09
C ASP A 220 -21.83 -6.92 2.88
N VAL A 221 -21.32 -7.51 1.80
CA VAL A 221 -21.07 -6.82 0.52
C VAL A 221 -22.38 -6.34 -0.09
N VAL A 222 -23.47 -7.13 0.01
CA VAL A 222 -24.80 -6.73 -0.44
C VAL A 222 -25.29 -5.48 0.30
N ARG A 223 -25.19 -5.47 1.64
CA ARG A 223 -25.56 -4.30 2.47
C ARG A 223 -24.74 -3.08 2.11
N PHE A 224 -23.41 -3.24 2.06
CA PHE A 224 -22.46 -2.17 1.78
C PHE A 224 -22.64 -1.59 0.38
N ALA A 225 -22.70 -2.44 -0.66
CA ALA A 225 -22.90 -1.99 -2.05
C ALA A 225 -24.26 -1.28 -2.23
N SER A 226 -25.33 -1.79 -1.59
CA SER A 226 -26.67 -1.16 -1.64
C SER A 226 -26.68 0.21 -0.97
N SER A 227 -26.00 0.37 0.17
CA SER A 227 -25.84 1.64 0.88
C SER A 227 -25.11 2.67 -0.01
N LEU A 228 -23.95 2.30 -0.57
CA LEU A 228 -23.18 3.17 -1.46
C LEU A 228 -23.94 3.58 -2.72
N LEU A 229 -24.61 2.61 -3.39
CA LEU A 229 -25.39 2.90 -4.61
C LEU A 229 -26.59 3.82 -4.32
N SER A 230 -27.18 3.74 -3.13
CA SER A 230 -28.28 4.62 -2.73
C SER A 230 -27.83 6.04 -2.48
N ALA A 231 -26.65 6.22 -1.84
CA ALA A 231 -26.12 7.51 -1.44
C ALA A 231 -25.33 8.22 -2.55
N CYS A 232 -24.70 7.47 -3.47
CA CYS A 232 -23.75 7.97 -4.46
C CYS A 232 -24.24 7.74 -5.89
N PRO A 233 -25.03 8.66 -6.49
CA PRO A 233 -25.71 8.42 -7.77
C PRO A 233 -24.77 8.26 -8.98
N ARG A 234 -23.54 8.75 -8.92
CA ARG A 234 -22.55 8.66 -10.00
C ARG A 234 -21.52 7.53 -9.82
N LEU A 235 -21.61 6.79 -8.71
CA LEU A 235 -20.74 5.65 -8.42
C LEU A 235 -21.17 4.44 -9.26
N LYS A 236 -20.16 3.71 -9.78
CA LYS A 236 -20.31 2.36 -10.30
C LYS A 236 -19.55 1.36 -9.46
N ILE A 237 -20.10 0.16 -9.31
CA ILE A 237 -19.47 -0.93 -8.57
C ILE A 237 -19.39 -2.15 -9.49
N MET A 238 -18.19 -2.76 -9.54
CA MET A 238 -17.96 -4.05 -10.17
C MET A 238 -17.55 -5.05 -9.10
N ILE A 239 -18.21 -6.20 -9.02
CA ILE A 239 -17.96 -7.21 -7.99
C ILE A 239 -17.57 -8.53 -8.66
N THR A 240 -16.63 -9.26 -8.07
CA THR A 240 -16.37 -10.64 -8.48
C THR A 240 -16.90 -11.61 -7.41
N SER A 241 -17.68 -12.59 -7.85
CA SER A 241 -18.32 -13.56 -6.96
C SER A 241 -18.45 -14.93 -7.63
N ARG A 242 -18.75 -15.97 -6.86
CA ARG A 242 -19.13 -17.30 -7.39
C ARG A 242 -20.60 -17.33 -7.82
N GLU A 243 -21.42 -16.50 -7.21
CA GLU A 243 -22.87 -16.43 -7.42
C GLU A 243 -23.37 -14.99 -7.46
N ALA A 244 -24.58 -14.80 -7.91
CA ALA A 244 -25.24 -13.50 -7.93
C ALA A 244 -25.49 -13.00 -6.50
N LEU A 245 -25.43 -11.68 -6.30
CA LEU A 245 -25.68 -11.04 -5.01
C LEU A 245 -27.17 -10.83 -4.72
N GLY A 246 -28.03 -10.78 -5.77
CA GLY A 246 -29.46 -10.57 -5.64
C GLY A 246 -29.85 -9.12 -5.32
N ILE A 247 -29.00 -8.16 -5.63
CA ILE A 247 -29.27 -6.72 -5.43
C ILE A 247 -30.13 -6.19 -6.58
N SER A 248 -31.14 -5.38 -6.28
CA SER A 248 -31.93 -4.71 -7.32
C SER A 248 -31.05 -3.83 -8.22
N GLY A 249 -31.16 -4.02 -9.54
CA GLY A 249 -30.31 -3.32 -10.52
C GLY A 249 -28.94 -3.97 -10.76
N GLU A 250 -28.71 -5.17 -10.21
CA GLU A 250 -27.51 -5.96 -10.50
C GLU A 250 -27.55 -6.49 -11.95
N TRP A 251 -26.46 -6.27 -12.68
CA TRP A 251 -26.21 -6.87 -13.99
C TRP A 251 -25.17 -7.96 -13.86
N LEU A 252 -25.53 -9.16 -14.32
CA LEU A 252 -24.67 -10.33 -14.21
C LEU A 252 -23.89 -10.54 -15.49
N TYR A 253 -22.59 -10.69 -15.37
CA TYR A 253 -21.73 -11.18 -16.44
C TYR A 253 -21.17 -12.55 -16.04
N SER A 254 -21.68 -13.59 -16.67
CA SER A 254 -21.15 -14.96 -16.49
C SER A 254 -19.86 -15.10 -17.26
N VAL A 255 -18.72 -15.13 -16.54
CA VAL A 255 -17.41 -15.32 -17.15
C VAL A 255 -17.35 -16.71 -17.79
N PRO A 256 -17.21 -16.83 -19.13
CA PRO A 256 -17.16 -18.13 -19.79
C PRO A 256 -15.81 -18.83 -19.56
N SER A 257 -15.76 -20.14 -19.84
CA SER A 257 -14.48 -20.84 -20.04
C SER A 257 -13.76 -20.29 -21.27
N LEU A 258 -12.47 -20.53 -21.39
CA LEU A 258 -11.76 -20.24 -22.65
C LEU A 258 -12.29 -21.11 -23.76
N ASP A 259 -12.45 -20.51 -24.95
CA ASP A 259 -12.90 -21.25 -26.13
C ASP A 259 -11.92 -22.36 -26.47
N MET A 260 -12.48 -23.53 -26.80
CA MET A 260 -11.75 -24.77 -27.13
C MET A 260 -12.40 -25.50 -28.30
N PRO A 261 -11.67 -26.37 -29.00
CA PRO A 261 -12.22 -27.15 -30.08
C PRO A 261 -13.37 -28.05 -29.61
N LYS A 262 -14.42 -28.24 -30.41
CA LYS A 262 -15.43 -29.24 -30.13
C LYS A 262 -14.85 -30.65 -30.32
N GLU A 263 -15.31 -31.65 -29.56
CA GLU A 263 -14.77 -33.02 -29.43
C GLU A 263 -14.49 -33.75 -30.78
N TYR A 264 -15.10 -33.32 -31.89
CA TYR A 264 -14.96 -33.97 -33.22
C TYR A 264 -14.33 -33.07 -34.29
N SER A 265 -13.84 -31.86 -33.90
CA SER A 265 -13.19 -31.00 -34.89
C SER A 265 -11.76 -31.47 -35.14
N ILE A 266 -11.38 -31.62 -36.42
CA ILE A 266 -9.98 -31.81 -36.81
C ILE A 266 -9.27 -30.49 -36.50
N VAL A 267 -8.41 -30.47 -35.45
CA VAL A 267 -7.62 -29.30 -35.09
C VAL A 267 -6.29 -29.40 -35.82
N ASP A 268 -6.02 -28.44 -36.69
CA ASP A 268 -4.72 -28.27 -37.34
C ASP A 268 -3.88 -27.25 -36.61
N VAL A 269 -2.56 -27.37 -36.73
CA VAL A 269 -1.60 -26.45 -36.09
C VAL A 269 -1.85 -24.99 -36.48
N GLU A 270 -2.36 -24.77 -37.72
CA GLU A 270 -2.69 -23.44 -38.25
C GLU A 270 -3.88 -22.78 -37.55
N THR A 271 -4.78 -23.56 -36.93
CA THR A 271 -6.01 -23.07 -36.26
C THR A 271 -5.83 -22.91 -34.74
N ILE A 272 -4.65 -23.15 -34.18
CA ILE A 272 -4.41 -23.01 -32.71
C ILE A 272 -4.80 -21.63 -32.19
N SER A 273 -4.50 -20.57 -32.97
CA SER A 273 -4.79 -19.17 -32.57
C SER A 273 -6.28 -18.87 -32.43
N GLU A 274 -7.16 -19.69 -32.99
CA GLU A 274 -8.61 -19.55 -32.86
C GLU A 274 -9.14 -20.06 -31.52
N PHE A 275 -8.32 -20.85 -30.80
CA PHE A 275 -8.71 -21.47 -29.53
C PHE A 275 -7.86 -20.98 -28.34
N PRO A 276 -8.33 -19.97 -27.61
CA PRO A 276 -7.61 -19.40 -26.45
C PRO A 276 -7.12 -20.42 -25.43
N ALA A 277 -7.85 -21.53 -25.22
CA ALA A 277 -7.42 -22.57 -24.30
C ALA A 277 -6.13 -23.28 -24.78
N LEU A 278 -6.00 -23.51 -26.09
CA LEU A 278 -4.79 -24.10 -26.68
C LEU A 278 -3.62 -23.10 -26.68
N VAL A 279 -3.91 -21.83 -26.95
CA VAL A 279 -2.90 -20.76 -26.91
C VAL A 279 -2.34 -20.64 -25.49
N LEU A 280 -3.20 -20.60 -24.46
CA LEU A 280 -2.78 -20.56 -23.05
C LEU A 280 -1.92 -21.77 -22.69
N PHE A 281 -2.36 -22.97 -23.05
CA PHE A 281 -1.59 -24.18 -22.79
C PHE A 281 -0.21 -24.12 -23.44
N ALA A 282 -0.14 -23.76 -24.74
CA ALA A 282 1.11 -23.67 -25.48
C ALA A 282 2.08 -22.64 -24.88
N GLU A 283 1.58 -21.48 -24.48
CA GLU A 283 2.38 -20.41 -23.85
C GLU A 283 2.94 -20.87 -22.50
N ARG A 284 2.10 -21.47 -21.64
CA ARG A 284 2.53 -21.95 -20.32
C ARG A 284 3.45 -23.17 -20.39
N ALA A 285 3.18 -24.08 -21.32
CA ALA A 285 4.04 -25.23 -21.59
C ALA A 285 5.43 -24.78 -22.09
N ARG A 286 5.49 -23.75 -22.97
CA ARG A 286 6.76 -23.17 -23.43
C ARG A 286 7.50 -22.46 -22.33
N ALA A 287 6.80 -21.76 -21.43
CA ALA A 287 7.42 -21.13 -20.25
C ALA A 287 8.03 -22.18 -19.30
N ALA A 288 7.39 -23.36 -19.17
CA ALA A 288 7.90 -24.45 -18.35
C ALA A 288 9.05 -25.23 -19.03
N ARG A 289 8.99 -25.38 -20.36
CA ARG A 289 9.99 -26.08 -21.19
C ARG A 289 10.16 -25.34 -22.51
N SER A 290 11.28 -24.64 -22.66
CA SER A 290 11.54 -23.70 -23.76
C SER A 290 11.50 -24.30 -25.17
N ASP A 291 11.79 -25.59 -25.31
CA ASP A 291 11.75 -26.34 -26.58
C ASP A 291 10.35 -26.91 -26.88
N PHE A 292 9.37 -26.71 -26.00
CA PHE A 292 8.01 -27.19 -26.25
C PHE A 292 7.31 -26.41 -27.34
N ALA A 293 6.74 -27.12 -28.28
CA ALA A 293 5.85 -26.57 -29.30
C ALA A 293 4.65 -27.52 -29.53
N VAL A 294 3.49 -26.92 -29.73
CA VAL A 294 2.34 -27.67 -30.22
C VAL A 294 2.54 -27.94 -31.74
N ASN A 295 2.46 -29.18 -32.15
CA ASN A 295 2.70 -29.64 -33.51
C ASN A 295 1.64 -30.67 -33.94
N ALA A 296 1.71 -31.16 -35.19
CA ALA A 296 0.74 -32.12 -35.73
C ALA A 296 0.66 -33.44 -34.95
N GLU A 297 1.71 -33.83 -34.22
CA GLU A 297 1.73 -35.08 -33.45
C GLU A 297 1.01 -34.98 -32.13
N ASN A 298 1.17 -33.82 -31.43
CA ASN A 298 0.67 -33.62 -30.05
C ASN A 298 -0.62 -32.77 -29.93
N ILE A 299 -1.02 -32.05 -31.00
CA ILE A 299 -2.16 -31.11 -30.94
C ILE A 299 -3.46 -31.78 -30.49
N ARG A 300 -3.71 -33.01 -30.91
CA ARG A 300 -4.92 -33.77 -30.54
C ARG A 300 -4.95 -34.06 -29.03
N ALA A 301 -3.81 -34.44 -28.48
CA ALA A 301 -3.69 -34.70 -27.06
C ALA A 301 -3.81 -33.40 -26.25
N VAL A 302 -3.22 -32.28 -26.71
CA VAL A 302 -3.37 -30.97 -26.09
C VAL A 302 -4.83 -30.51 -26.10
N ALA A 303 -5.52 -30.70 -27.26
CA ALA A 303 -6.94 -30.35 -27.37
C ALA A 303 -7.82 -31.20 -26.44
N SER A 304 -7.57 -32.51 -26.33
CA SER A 304 -8.23 -33.39 -25.36
C SER A 304 -8.02 -32.92 -23.93
N ILE A 305 -6.78 -32.60 -23.55
CA ILE A 305 -6.45 -32.08 -22.23
C ILE A 305 -7.27 -30.81 -21.92
N CYS A 306 -7.23 -29.81 -22.82
CA CYS A 306 -7.97 -28.57 -22.64
C CYS A 306 -9.48 -28.77 -22.51
N SER A 307 -10.03 -29.70 -23.30
CA SER A 307 -11.46 -30.09 -23.27
C SER A 307 -11.83 -30.71 -21.93
N GLN A 308 -11.06 -31.64 -21.41
CA GLN A 308 -11.30 -32.29 -20.12
C GLN A 308 -11.14 -31.30 -18.92
N LEU A 309 -10.32 -30.29 -19.08
CA LEU A 309 -10.18 -29.20 -18.10
C LEU A 309 -11.28 -28.13 -18.24
N ASP A 310 -12.33 -28.38 -19.04
CA ASP A 310 -13.46 -27.45 -19.28
C ASP A 310 -13.02 -26.04 -19.74
N GLY A 311 -11.83 -25.89 -20.33
CA GLY A 311 -11.24 -24.62 -20.68
C GLY A 311 -10.98 -23.68 -19.49
N LEU A 312 -10.84 -24.24 -18.28
CA LEU A 312 -10.54 -23.45 -17.06
C LEU A 312 -9.09 -22.96 -17.06
N PRO A 313 -8.84 -21.64 -17.09
CA PRO A 313 -7.49 -21.10 -17.20
C PRO A 313 -6.51 -21.63 -16.14
N LEU A 314 -6.90 -21.61 -14.86
CA LEU A 314 -6.04 -22.08 -13.78
C LEU A 314 -5.71 -23.58 -13.90
N ALA A 315 -6.69 -24.41 -14.28
CA ALA A 315 -6.47 -25.83 -14.50
C ALA A 315 -5.49 -26.06 -15.64
N ILE A 316 -5.65 -25.32 -16.75
CA ILE A 316 -4.75 -25.38 -17.91
C ILE A 316 -3.32 -24.98 -17.52
N GLU A 317 -3.14 -23.90 -16.77
CA GLU A 317 -1.82 -23.43 -16.30
C GLU A 317 -1.13 -24.48 -15.42
N LEU A 318 -1.85 -25.10 -14.48
CA LEU A 318 -1.34 -26.16 -13.61
C LEU A 318 -0.90 -27.40 -14.36
N ILE A 319 -1.66 -27.80 -15.39
CA ILE A 319 -1.37 -28.97 -16.18
C ILE A 319 -0.25 -28.69 -17.20
N ALA A 320 -0.25 -27.55 -17.85
CA ALA A 320 0.80 -27.14 -18.79
C ALA A 320 2.20 -27.12 -18.13
N ALA A 321 2.30 -26.74 -16.87
CA ALA A 321 3.57 -26.80 -16.13
C ALA A 321 4.16 -28.24 -16.02
N ARG A 322 3.33 -29.29 -16.17
CA ARG A 322 3.76 -30.71 -16.06
C ARG A 322 4.52 -31.21 -17.27
N VAL A 323 4.51 -30.48 -18.41
CA VAL A 323 5.29 -30.88 -19.61
C VAL A 323 6.81 -30.89 -19.36
N LYS A 324 7.26 -30.30 -18.23
CA LYS A 324 8.65 -30.37 -17.77
C LYS A 324 9.05 -31.82 -17.38
N THR A 325 8.11 -32.62 -16.89
CA THR A 325 8.36 -33.94 -16.29
C THR A 325 7.60 -35.08 -16.96
N LEU A 326 6.54 -34.80 -17.68
CA LEU A 326 5.68 -35.80 -18.34
C LEU A 326 5.51 -35.50 -19.85
N SER A 327 5.32 -36.52 -20.68
CA SER A 327 4.90 -36.32 -22.07
C SER A 327 3.41 -35.90 -22.13
N ILE A 328 3.01 -35.29 -23.24
CA ILE A 328 1.60 -34.88 -23.45
C ILE A 328 0.65 -36.08 -23.41
N GLU A 329 1.05 -37.22 -23.98
CA GLU A 329 0.26 -38.45 -23.98
C GLU A 329 0.11 -39.03 -22.58
N GLN A 330 1.17 -38.94 -21.75
CA GLN A 330 1.14 -39.35 -20.35
C GLN A 330 0.23 -38.44 -19.50
N ILE A 331 0.21 -37.16 -19.80
CA ILE A 331 -0.69 -36.21 -19.17
C ILE A 331 -2.14 -36.54 -19.56
N ALA A 332 -2.45 -36.67 -20.84
CA ALA A 332 -3.78 -36.98 -21.34
C ALA A 332 -4.34 -38.28 -20.72
N ALA A 333 -3.59 -39.37 -20.78
CA ALA A 333 -4.02 -40.66 -20.24
C ALA A 333 -4.35 -40.62 -18.74
N ARG A 334 -3.58 -39.87 -17.96
CA ARG A 334 -3.81 -39.75 -16.51
C ARG A 334 -4.99 -38.85 -16.15
N ILE A 335 -5.28 -37.83 -16.96
CA ILE A 335 -6.47 -37.02 -16.83
C ILE A 335 -7.72 -37.87 -17.15
N ASP A 336 -7.71 -38.64 -18.25
CA ASP A 336 -8.80 -39.53 -18.65
C ASP A 336 -9.21 -40.53 -17.55
N ASP A 337 -8.24 -41.20 -16.92
CA ASP A 337 -8.46 -42.21 -15.89
C ASP A 337 -9.16 -41.58 -14.65
N ARG A 338 -8.81 -40.34 -14.26
CA ARG A 338 -9.34 -39.68 -13.08
C ARG A 338 -10.70 -39.05 -13.27
N PHE A 339 -10.92 -38.39 -14.40
CA PHE A 339 -12.22 -37.80 -14.69
C PHE A 339 -13.30 -38.85 -14.90
N ALA A 340 -12.94 -40.02 -15.42
CA ALA A 340 -13.81 -41.20 -15.50
C ALA A 340 -14.27 -41.69 -14.10
N LEU A 341 -13.39 -41.62 -13.08
CA LEU A 341 -13.73 -41.99 -11.69
C LEU A 341 -14.64 -40.94 -11.00
N LEU A 342 -14.51 -39.67 -11.35
CA LEU A 342 -15.29 -38.59 -10.75
C LEU A 342 -16.72 -38.51 -11.31
N THR A 343 -16.94 -38.90 -12.56
CA THR A 343 -18.28 -38.96 -13.17
C THR A 343 -19.19 -40.02 -12.55
N SER A 344 -18.61 -40.98 -11.79
CA SER A 344 -19.36 -42.05 -11.08
C SER A 344 -19.78 -41.66 -9.65
N GLY A 345 -19.33 -40.52 -9.07
CA GLY A 345 -19.61 -40.10 -7.69
C GLY A 345 -20.18 -38.69 -7.58
N SER A 346 -21.25 -38.52 -6.82
CA SER A 346 -21.90 -37.29 -6.33
C SER A 346 -22.26 -36.19 -7.35
N ARG A 347 -23.55 -36.02 -7.62
CA ARG A 347 -24.15 -35.04 -8.53
C ARG A 347 -24.39 -33.63 -7.93
N ILE A 348 -23.73 -33.24 -6.86
CA ILE A 348 -24.15 -32.08 -6.04
C ILE A 348 -23.37 -30.78 -6.36
N ALA A 349 -22.15 -30.85 -6.91
CA ALA A 349 -21.35 -29.65 -7.24
C ALA A 349 -21.36 -29.37 -8.76
N PRO A 350 -21.29 -28.10 -9.19
CA PRO A 350 -21.12 -27.74 -10.59
C PRO A 350 -19.88 -28.41 -11.21
N SER A 351 -19.96 -28.89 -12.44
CA SER A 351 -18.89 -29.68 -13.11
C SER A 351 -17.51 -28.99 -13.07
N ARG A 352 -17.47 -27.67 -13.28
CA ARG A 352 -16.24 -26.87 -13.27
C ARG A 352 -15.52 -26.79 -11.93
N GLN A 353 -16.26 -26.85 -10.80
CA GLN A 353 -15.64 -26.90 -9.46
C GLN A 353 -15.00 -28.27 -9.22
N GLN A 354 -15.65 -29.33 -9.69
CA GLN A 354 -15.12 -30.71 -9.64
C GLN A 354 -13.85 -30.81 -10.48
N THR A 355 -13.83 -30.22 -11.67
CA THR A 355 -12.67 -30.18 -12.58
C THR A 355 -11.46 -29.52 -11.92
N LEU A 356 -11.63 -28.33 -11.30
CA LEU A 356 -10.52 -27.67 -10.60
C LEU A 356 -10.03 -28.49 -9.39
N ARG A 357 -10.95 -29.03 -8.59
CA ARG A 357 -10.61 -29.89 -7.43
C ARG A 357 -9.81 -31.11 -7.85
N ALA A 358 -10.28 -31.80 -8.91
CA ALA A 358 -9.59 -32.96 -9.46
C ALA A 358 -8.18 -32.62 -9.96
N THR A 359 -8.04 -31.46 -10.62
CA THR A 359 -6.74 -30.96 -11.10
C THR A 359 -5.78 -30.68 -9.93
N LEU A 360 -6.29 -30.08 -8.85
CA LEU A 360 -5.51 -29.83 -7.64
C LEU A 360 -5.14 -31.12 -6.92
N ASP A 361 -6.09 -32.08 -6.78
CA ASP A 361 -5.82 -33.39 -6.19
C ASP A 361 -4.72 -34.13 -6.97
N TRP A 362 -4.82 -34.14 -8.31
CA TRP A 362 -3.77 -34.74 -9.12
C TRP A 362 -2.42 -34.03 -8.98
N SER A 363 -2.42 -32.70 -8.99
CA SER A 363 -1.20 -31.93 -8.80
C SER A 363 -0.56 -32.21 -7.43
N TYR A 364 -1.36 -32.33 -6.39
CA TYR A 364 -0.93 -32.64 -5.03
C TYR A 364 -0.34 -34.06 -4.91
N GLU A 365 -0.95 -35.04 -5.56
CA GLU A 365 -0.44 -36.41 -5.55
C GLU A 365 0.91 -36.58 -6.27
N LEU A 366 1.20 -35.73 -7.25
CA LEU A 366 2.50 -35.69 -7.94
C LEU A 366 3.61 -35.00 -7.12
N LEU A 367 3.28 -34.45 -5.96
CA LEU A 367 4.26 -33.90 -5.05
C LEU A 367 4.96 -35.02 -4.24
N THR A 368 6.25 -34.84 -3.97
CA THR A 368 6.96 -35.63 -2.96
C THR A 368 6.40 -35.33 -1.57
N GLU A 369 6.70 -36.17 -0.58
CA GLU A 369 6.18 -35.95 0.78
C GLU A 369 6.65 -34.60 1.34
N THR A 370 7.91 -34.24 1.18
CA THR A 370 8.46 -32.93 1.61
C THR A 370 7.76 -31.74 0.91
N GLU A 371 7.47 -31.88 -0.39
CA GLU A 371 6.73 -30.86 -1.12
C GLU A 371 5.27 -30.74 -0.65
N ARG A 372 4.61 -31.89 -0.30
CA ARG A 372 3.25 -31.87 0.26
C ARG A 372 3.22 -31.22 1.62
N GLU A 373 4.17 -31.56 2.48
CA GLU A 373 4.31 -30.95 3.80
C GLU A 373 4.46 -29.43 3.67
N LEU A 374 5.42 -28.96 2.87
CA LEU A 374 5.61 -27.53 2.66
C LEU A 374 4.37 -26.89 2.06
N PHE A 375 3.77 -27.47 1.02
CA PHE A 375 2.58 -26.94 0.37
C PHE A 375 1.41 -26.75 1.34
N ARG A 376 1.15 -27.72 2.25
CA ARG A 376 0.13 -27.57 3.29
C ARG A 376 0.45 -26.41 4.22
N GLN A 377 1.70 -26.32 4.69
CA GLN A 377 2.15 -25.31 5.64
C GLN A 377 2.10 -23.88 5.06
N LEU A 378 2.30 -23.72 3.75
CA LEU A 378 2.19 -22.44 3.07
C LEU A 378 0.79 -21.81 3.13
N SER A 379 -0.24 -22.59 3.42
CA SER A 379 -1.63 -22.12 3.48
C SER A 379 -1.93 -21.14 4.60
N VAL A 380 -1.06 -21.06 5.63
CA VAL A 380 -1.22 -20.12 6.75
C VAL A 380 -0.89 -18.67 6.35
N PHE A 381 -0.08 -18.50 5.30
CA PHE A 381 0.23 -17.17 4.78
C PHE A 381 -0.95 -16.62 3.99
N VAL A 382 -1.41 -15.45 4.41
CA VAL A 382 -2.45 -14.69 3.73
C VAL A 382 -1.76 -13.58 2.92
N GLY A 383 -1.99 -13.54 1.60
CA GLY A 383 -1.23 -12.64 0.72
C GLY A 383 0.15 -13.20 0.36
N GLY A 384 1.19 -12.37 0.38
CA GLY A 384 2.56 -12.76 0.04
C GLY A 384 3.44 -12.99 1.27
N PHE A 385 4.52 -13.78 1.13
CA PHE A 385 5.51 -14.04 2.17
C PHE A 385 6.93 -14.04 1.61
N THR A 386 7.93 -13.83 2.45
CA THR A 386 9.36 -13.91 2.13
C THR A 386 9.92 -15.29 2.45
N LEU A 387 11.10 -15.62 1.92
CA LEU A 387 11.80 -16.85 2.29
C LEU A 387 12.11 -16.89 3.80
N GLU A 388 12.52 -15.75 4.41
CA GLU A 388 12.76 -15.65 5.86
C GLU A 388 11.52 -16.04 6.68
N ALA A 389 10.34 -15.55 6.27
CA ALA A 389 9.07 -15.89 6.92
C ALA A 389 8.80 -17.40 6.81
N LEU A 390 9.02 -17.97 5.63
CA LEU A 390 8.83 -19.40 5.39
C LEU A 390 9.76 -20.26 6.25
N GLU A 391 11.06 -19.96 6.28
CA GLU A 391 12.06 -20.68 7.09
C GLU A 391 11.73 -20.65 8.58
N SER A 392 11.13 -19.56 9.05
CA SER A 392 10.71 -19.43 10.44
C SER A 392 9.44 -20.22 10.78
N VAL A 393 8.53 -20.39 9.82
CA VAL A 393 7.20 -21.01 10.01
C VAL A 393 7.19 -22.50 9.66
N ALA A 394 7.95 -22.91 8.64
CA ALA A 394 7.97 -24.29 8.19
C ALA A 394 8.47 -25.28 9.28
N LEU A 395 7.93 -26.49 9.21
CA LEU A 395 8.28 -27.60 10.13
C LEU A 395 9.35 -28.55 9.56
N LEU A 396 9.90 -28.23 8.38
CA LEU A 396 10.92 -29.04 7.72
C LEU A 396 12.27 -28.95 8.43
N ASP A 397 13.02 -30.05 8.44
CA ASP A 397 14.23 -30.22 9.26
C ASP A 397 15.46 -29.40 8.79
N SER A 398 15.44 -28.82 7.59
CA SER A 398 16.57 -28.02 7.09
C SER A 398 16.16 -26.95 6.09
N ASP A 399 16.85 -25.81 6.13
CA ASP A 399 16.66 -24.68 5.19
C ASP A 399 16.88 -25.09 3.73
N GLN A 400 17.83 -25.99 3.47
CA GLN A 400 18.07 -26.51 2.11
C GLN A 400 16.88 -27.29 1.57
N SER A 401 16.21 -28.09 2.43
CA SER A 401 14.98 -28.81 2.07
C SER A 401 13.82 -27.87 1.78
N ILE A 402 13.73 -26.76 2.52
CA ILE A 402 12.71 -25.72 2.33
C ILE A 402 12.92 -25.03 0.97
N LEU A 403 14.14 -24.59 0.68
CA LEU A 403 14.47 -23.89 -0.57
C LEU A 403 14.25 -24.77 -1.79
N ASP A 404 14.68 -26.06 -1.71
CA ASP A 404 14.50 -27.01 -2.79
C ASP A 404 13.01 -27.32 -3.05
N ALA A 405 12.22 -27.52 -2.00
CA ALA A 405 10.78 -27.77 -2.10
C ALA A 405 10.04 -26.51 -2.60
N LEU A 406 10.40 -25.31 -2.11
CA LEU A 406 9.86 -24.05 -2.58
C LEU A 406 10.08 -23.87 -4.08
N SER A 407 11.33 -24.06 -4.53
CA SER A 407 11.69 -23.95 -5.96
C SER A 407 10.89 -24.91 -6.82
N ARG A 408 10.69 -26.15 -6.35
CA ARG A 408 9.88 -27.14 -7.10
C ARG A 408 8.39 -26.79 -7.11
N LEU A 409 7.85 -26.20 -6.03
CA LEU A 409 6.45 -25.74 -6.02
C LEU A 409 6.23 -24.57 -6.99
N VAL A 410 7.22 -23.66 -7.11
CA VAL A 410 7.22 -22.61 -8.15
C VAL A 410 7.27 -23.21 -9.55
N ASP A 411 8.20 -24.13 -9.80
CA ASP A 411 8.33 -24.85 -11.08
C ASP A 411 7.05 -25.58 -11.49
N LYS A 412 6.25 -26.00 -10.49
CA LYS A 412 4.97 -26.70 -10.69
C LYS A 412 3.77 -25.73 -10.79
N SER A 413 4.01 -24.43 -10.86
CA SER A 413 2.98 -23.38 -10.91
C SER A 413 1.98 -23.39 -9.75
N LEU A 414 2.37 -23.95 -8.61
CA LEU A 414 1.57 -23.93 -7.38
C LEU A 414 1.83 -22.66 -6.57
N LEU A 415 2.95 -21.96 -6.82
CA LEU A 415 3.33 -20.70 -6.23
C LEU A 415 3.65 -19.67 -7.31
N LEU A 416 3.27 -18.43 -7.06
CA LEU A 416 3.70 -17.27 -7.83
C LEU A 416 4.88 -16.61 -7.14
N VAL A 417 5.81 -16.07 -7.93
CA VAL A 417 6.93 -15.25 -7.46
C VAL A 417 6.71 -13.83 -7.96
N GLU A 418 6.61 -12.89 -7.02
CA GLU A 418 6.56 -11.47 -7.31
C GLU A 418 7.98 -10.91 -7.15
N GLN A 419 8.55 -10.44 -8.27
CA GLN A 419 9.88 -9.81 -8.26
C GLN A 419 9.76 -8.38 -7.73
N GLN A 420 10.24 -8.21 -6.51
CA GLN A 420 10.45 -6.93 -5.85
C GLN A 420 11.93 -6.82 -5.45
N ASP A 421 12.33 -5.84 -4.64
CA ASP A 421 13.70 -5.76 -4.10
C ASP A 421 14.11 -7.06 -3.37
N GLN A 422 13.14 -7.68 -2.70
CA GLN A 422 13.21 -9.06 -2.22
C GLN A 422 12.09 -9.89 -2.83
N PRO A 423 12.37 -11.11 -3.37
CA PRO A 423 11.34 -11.97 -3.91
C PRO A 423 10.27 -12.29 -2.87
N ARG A 424 8.99 -12.14 -3.25
CA ARG A 424 7.86 -12.56 -2.45
C ARG A 424 7.12 -13.70 -3.14
N TYR A 425 6.67 -14.65 -2.36
CA TYR A 425 5.96 -15.84 -2.83
C TYR A 425 4.50 -15.74 -2.44
N ARG A 426 3.61 -16.23 -3.30
CA ARG A 426 2.17 -16.19 -3.04
C ARG A 426 1.45 -17.39 -3.62
N LEU A 427 0.49 -17.92 -2.87
CA LEU A 427 -0.51 -18.87 -3.36
C LEU A 427 -1.68 -18.11 -3.98
N LEU A 428 -2.20 -18.57 -5.12
CA LEU A 428 -3.50 -18.12 -5.58
C LEU A 428 -4.58 -18.61 -4.62
N GLU A 429 -5.62 -17.81 -4.39
CA GLU A 429 -6.63 -18.11 -3.37
C GLU A 429 -7.28 -19.51 -3.49
N PRO A 430 -7.67 -20.01 -4.68
CA PRO A 430 -8.17 -21.37 -4.80
C PRO A 430 -7.15 -22.45 -4.41
N ILE A 431 -5.86 -22.19 -4.66
CA ILE A 431 -4.77 -23.10 -4.29
C ILE A 431 -4.51 -23.03 -2.77
N ARG A 432 -4.52 -21.82 -2.19
CA ARG A 432 -4.37 -21.60 -0.74
C ARG A 432 -5.48 -22.29 0.04
N GLN A 433 -6.73 -22.15 -0.40
CA GLN A 433 -7.86 -22.81 0.22
C GLN A 433 -7.73 -24.32 0.18
N TYR A 434 -7.33 -24.88 -0.97
CA TYR A 434 -7.07 -26.33 -1.09
C TYR A 434 -5.95 -26.79 -0.14
N ALA A 435 -4.85 -26.03 -0.06
CA ALA A 435 -3.74 -26.32 0.84
C ALA A 435 -4.16 -26.24 2.31
N LYS A 436 -5.03 -25.28 2.68
CA LYS A 436 -5.61 -25.13 4.01
C LYS A 436 -6.50 -26.33 4.37
N ASP A 437 -7.35 -26.78 3.43
CA ASP A 437 -8.14 -28.00 3.62
C ASP A 437 -7.21 -29.20 3.92
N LYS A 438 -6.11 -29.33 3.16
CA LYS A 438 -5.14 -30.42 3.36
C LYS A 438 -4.35 -30.28 4.67
N LEU A 439 -4.05 -29.07 5.13
CA LEU A 439 -3.42 -28.84 6.44
C LEU A 439 -4.36 -29.23 7.58
N ASN A 440 -5.64 -28.89 7.47
CA ASN A 440 -6.65 -29.22 8.48
C ASN A 440 -6.92 -30.74 8.60
N GLU A 441 -6.61 -31.53 7.57
CA GLU A 441 -6.64 -32.99 7.62
C GLU A 441 -5.48 -33.56 8.49
N THR A 442 -4.50 -32.73 8.87
CA THR A 442 -3.30 -33.13 9.63
C THR A 442 -3.36 -32.61 11.08
N ARG A 443 -2.45 -33.12 11.93
CA ARG A 443 -2.27 -32.62 13.30
C ARG A 443 -1.31 -31.44 13.42
N GLU A 444 -0.76 -30.97 12.29
CA GLU A 444 0.26 -29.92 12.24
C GLU A 444 -0.33 -28.52 12.25
N SER A 445 -1.64 -28.37 11.96
CA SER A 445 -2.31 -27.08 11.73
C SER A 445 -2.03 -26.08 12.85
N ASN A 446 -2.26 -26.44 14.10
CA ASN A 446 -2.05 -25.53 15.23
C ASN A 446 -0.58 -25.14 15.38
N LEU A 447 0.34 -26.08 15.22
CA LEU A 447 1.78 -25.80 15.38
C LEU A 447 2.30 -24.85 14.30
N VAL A 448 1.85 -24.99 13.05
CA VAL A 448 2.22 -24.09 11.95
C VAL A 448 1.64 -22.70 12.18
N GLN A 449 0.39 -22.61 12.62
CA GLN A 449 -0.26 -21.34 12.96
C GLN A 449 0.40 -20.66 14.17
N ASP A 450 0.82 -21.41 15.19
CA ASP A 450 1.57 -20.87 16.33
C ASP A 450 2.93 -20.30 15.89
N ARG A 451 3.65 -21.00 14.99
CA ARG A 451 4.90 -20.46 14.43
C ARG A 451 4.68 -19.22 13.60
N HIS A 452 3.60 -19.18 12.81
CA HIS A 452 3.19 -17.99 12.05
C HIS A 452 2.92 -16.80 12.98
N LEU A 453 2.11 -16.99 14.03
CA LEU A 453 1.86 -15.98 15.05
C LEU A 453 3.16 -15.47 15.70
N ASN A 454 4.03 -16.39 16.15
CA ASN A 454 5.27 -16.04 16.81
C ASN A 454 6.23 -15.27 15.87
N TYR A 455 6.30 -15.63 14.58
CA TYR A 455 7.10 -14.90 13.61
C TYR A 455 6.61 -13.48 13.44
N TYR A 456 5.31 -13.27 13.21
CA TYR A 456 4.75 -11.93 12.98
C TYR A 456 4.67 -11.09 14.25
N LEU A 457 4.52 -11.72 15.43
CA LEU A 457 4.71 -11.02 16.71
C LEU A 457 6.14 -10.47 16.82
N ARG A 458 7.16 -11.29 16.54
CA ARG A 458 8.56 -10.85 16.53
C ARG A 458 8.78 -9.68 15.54
N ILE A 459 8.23 -9.77 14.33
CA ILE A 459 8.32 -8.69 13.34
C ILE A 459 7.67 -7.39 13.85
N ALA A 460 6.50 -7.48 14.50
CA ALA A 460 5.82 -6.31 15.08
C ALA A 460 6.64 -5.68 16.21
N GLU A 461 7.22 -6.49 17.12
CA GLU A 461 8.08 -6.01 18.22
C GLU A 461 9.40 -5.43 17.70
N GLU A 462 10.01 -6.04 16.66
CA GLU A 462 11.21 -5.51 16.02
C GLU A 462 10.94 -4.18 15.30
N ALA A 463 9.77 -4.04 14.67
CA ALA A 463 9.38 -2.83 13.95
C ALA A 463 9.14 -1.65 14.88
N GLU A 464 8.55 -1.89 16.06
CA GLU A 464 8.06 -0.85 16.97
C GLU A 464 9.06 0.28 17.23
N PRO A 465 10.33 0.03 17.64
CA PRO A 465 11.29 1.11 17.90
C PRO A 465 11.72 1.87 16.63
N TYR A 466 11.46 1.32 15.46
CA TYR A 466 11.81 1.92 14.16
C TYR A 466 10.61 2.56 13.44
N LEU A 467 9.42 2.52 14.01
CA LEU A 467 8.28 3.28 13.48
C LEU A 467 8.46 4.79 13.65
N PHE A 468 9.54 5.18 14.31
CA PHE A 468 10.02 6.54 14.55
C PHE A 468 11.43 6.72 13.98
N GLY A 469 11.80 7.95 13.64
CA GLY A 469 13.16 8.28 13.19
C GLY A 469 13.46 7.84 11.75
N VAL A 470 14.75 7.72 11.42
CA VAL A 470 15.29 7.60 10.05
C VAL A 470 14.73 6.39 9.28
N ARG A 471 14.48 5.26 9.95
CA ARG A 471 14.05 4.01 9.31
C ARG A 471 12.53 3.80 9.30
N GLN A 472 11.77 4.81 9.72
CA GLN A 472 10.32 4.65 9.87
C GLN A 472 9.61 4.24 8.56
N GLN A 473 10.02 4.79 7.41
CA GLN A 473 9.36 4.49 6.13
C GLN A 473 9.61 3.04 5.68
N ASP A 474 10.83 2.53 5.86
CA ASP A 474 11.17 1.15 5.50
C ASP A 474 10.31 0.15 6.28
N TRP A 475 10.21 0.36 7.61
CA TRP A 475 9.43 -0.53 8.47
C TRP A 475 7.93 -0.39 8.26
N LYS A 476 7.41 0.82 8.05
CA LYS A 476 6.00 1.03 7.69
C LYS A 476 5.64 0.33 6.38
N ASN A 477 6.52 0.38 5.38
CA ASN A 477 6.31 -0.31 4.11
C ASN A 477 6.41 -1.85 4.27
N ARG A 478 7.35 -2.35 5.08
CA ARG A 478 7.46 -3.79 5.37
C ARG A 478 6.19 -4.31 6.05
N LEU A 479 5.71 -3.63 7.09
CA LEU A 479 4.46 -4.01 7.77
C LEU A 479 3.24 -3.96 6.84
N GLU A 480 3.19 -2.99 5.94
CA GLU A 480 2.11 -2.88 4.94
C GLU A 480 2.11 -4.08 3.97
N LEU A 481 3.27 -4.50 3.50
CA LEU A 481 3.41 -5.69 2.64
C LEU A 481 3.00 -6.99 3.36
N ASP A 482 3.16 -7.04 4.68
CA ASP A 482 2.83 -8.20 5.52
C ASP A 482 1.49 -8.04 6.25
N HIS A 483 0.71 -7.00 5.95
CA HIS A 483 -0.49 -6.63 6.71
C HIS A 483 -1.52 -7.77 6.79
N ASP A 484 -1.75 -8.48 5.69
CA ASP A 484 -2.68 -9.61 5.68
C ASP A 484 -2.20 -10.77 6.58
N ASN A 485 -0.89 -11.01 6.65
CA ASN A 485 -0.32 -11.99 7.56
C ASN A 485 -0.41 -11.54 9.04
N LEU A 486 -0.24 -10.24 9.31
CA LEU A 486 -0.45 -9.64 10.64
C LEU A 486 -1.91 -9.83 11.09
N ARG A 487 -2.88 -9.63 10.19
CA ARG A 487 -4.30 -9.94 10.43
C ARG A 487 -4.51 -11.41 10.80
N GLY A 488 -3.95 -12.31 9.98
CA GLY A 488 -4.03 -13.76 10.23
C GLY A 488 -3.43 -14.16 11.58
N ALA A 489 -2.31 -13.56 11.96
CA ALA A 489 -1.67 -13.79 13.26
C ALA A 489 -2.50 -13.29 14.44
N LEU A 490 -3.08 -12.07 14.34
CA LEU A 490 -4.00 -11.53 15.35
C LEU A 490 -5.28 -12.37 15.48
N ALA A 491 -5.86 -12.81 14.36
CA ALA A 491 -7.02 -13.71 14.38
C ALA A 491 -6.70 -15.02 15.10
N TRP A 492 -5.56 -15.64 14.77
CA TRP A 492 -5.12 -16.88 15.42
C TRP A 492 -4.87 -16.71 16.93
N SER A 493 -4.34 -15.55 17.36
CA SER A 493 -4.14 -15.28 18.79
C SER A 493 -5.43 -15.33 19.60
N LEU A 494 -6.56 -14.91 19.00
CA LEU A 494 -7.90 -14.98 19.60
C LEU A 494 -8.45 -16.42 19.56
N GLU A 495 -8.33 -17.11 18.43
CA GLU A 495 -8.83 -18.48 18.25
C GLU A 495 -8.10 -19.49 19.12
N SER A 496 -6.78 -19.36 19.25
CA SER A 496 -5.92 -20.23 20.04
C SER A 496 -5.82 -19.86 21.52
N THR A 497 -6.54 -18.82 21.95
CA THR A 497 -6.49 -18.27 23.32
C THR A 497 -5.11 -17.76 23.76
N GLN A 498 -4.22 -17.45 22.82
CA GLN A 498 -2.91 -16.83 23.07
C GLN A 498 -3.03 -15.30 23.21
N ILE A 499 -3.88 -14.85 24.13
CA ILE A 499 -4.27 -13.43 24.28
C ILE A 499 -3.05 -12.55 24.60
N ASP A 500 -2.08 -13.06 25.33
CA ASP A 500 -0.86 -12.34 25.69
C ASP A 500 -0.02 -11.97 24.44
N ALA A 501 0.09 -12.92 23.48
CA ALA A 501 0.73 -12.66 22.20
C ALA A 501 -0.06 -11.61 21.38
N GLY A 502 -1.39 -11.69 21.38
CA GLY A 502 -2.27 -10.70 20.76
C GLY A 502 -2.10 -9.30 21.36
N LEU A 503 -2.04 -9.15 22.69
CA LEU A 503 -1.81 -7.87 23.38
C LEU A 503 -0.46 -7.26 23.00
N LYS A 504 0.62 -8.06 23.01
CA LYS A 504 1.97 -7.61 22.60
C LYS A 504 1.96 -7.10 21.17
N MET A 505 1.40 -7.91 20.26
CA MET A 505 1.37 -7.59 18.84
C MET A 505 0.52 -6.35 18.55
N ALA A 506 -0.70 -6.28 19.08
CA ALA A 506 -1.58 -5.13 18.88
C ALA A 506 -1.00 -3.84 19.47
N GLY A 507 -0.37 -3.93 20.66
CA GLY A 507 0.32 -2.79 21.25
C GLY A 507 1.54 -2.31 20.44
N ALA A 508 2.28 -3.23 19.80
CA ALA A 508 3.42 -2.88 18.94
C ALA A 508 2.99 -2.26 17.60
N LEU A 509 1.82 -2.65 17.08
CA LEU A 509 1.30 -2.17 15.79
C LEU A 509 0.57 -0.81 15.88
N ALA A 510 0.38 -0.23 17.06
CA ALA A 510 -0.38 1.02 17.25
C ALA A 510 0.05 2.14 16.31
N TRP A 511 1.35 2.44 16.26
CA TRP A 511 1.90 3.50 15.40
C TRP A 511 1.91 3.16 13.92
N PHE A 512 1.94 1.87 13.57
CA PHE A 512 1.73 1.44 12.19
C PHE A 512 0.31 1.76 11.75
N TRP A 513 -0.70 1.36 12.51
CA TRP A 513 -2.10 1.66 12.23
C TRP A 513 -2.38 3.17 12.18
N HIS A 514 -1.86 3.92 13.17
CA HIS A 514 -1.95 5.38 13.20
C HIS A 514 -1.38 6.02 11.92
N SER A 515 -0.13 5.69 11.58
CA SER A 515 0.59 6.37 10.48
C SER A 515 0.15 5.95 9.08
N LYS A 516 -0.43 4.76 8.92
CA LYS A 516 -0.98 4.26 7.64
C LYS A 516 -2.48 4.49 7.50
N GLY A 517 -3.15 4.96 8.55
CA GLY A 517 -4.58 5.24 8.55
C GLY A 517 -5.47 4.02 8.71
N HIS A 518 -4.96 2.90 9.25
CA HIS A 518 -5.72 1.70 9.58
C HIS A 518 -6.44 1.82 10.94
N LEU A 519 -7.05 2.98 11.21
CA LEU A 519 -7.52 3.35 12.54
C LEU A 519 -8.67 2.46 13.04
N SER A 520 -9.70 2.28 12.24
CA SER A 520 -10.86 1.44 12.60
C SER A 520 -10.46 -0.02 12.74
N GLU A 521 -9.55 -0.51 11.90
CA GLU A 521 -9.04 -1.88 12.00
C GLU A 521 -8.24 -2.09 13.29
N GLY A 522 -7.32 -1.16 13.62
CA GLY A 522 -6.55 -1.23 14.86
C GLY A 522 -7.46 -1.18 16.09
N ASN A 523 -8.46 -0.30 16.11
CA ASN A 523 -9.46 -0.24 17.17
C ASN A 523 -10.24 -1.56 17.30
N LEU A 524 -10.66 -2.17 16.18
CA LEU A 524 -11.39 -3.43 16.19
C LEU A 524 -10.56 -4.59 16.80
N TRP A 525 -9.29 -4.71 16.40
CA TRP A 525 -8.38 -5.74 16.94
C TRP A 525 -8.11 -5.53 18.42
N LEU A 526 -7.78 -4.30 18.83
CA LEU A 526 -7.55 -3.96 20.23
C LEU A 526 -8.78 -4.23 21.09
N GLU A 527 -9.98 -3.87 20.62
CA GLU A 527 -11.24 -4.12 21.34
C GLU A 527 -11.47 -5.61 21.56
N LYS A 528 -11.33 -6.44 20.53
CA LYS A 528 -11.50 -7.90 20.64
C LYS A 528 -10.49 -8.53 21.59
N ILE A 529 -9.21 -8.15 21.48
CA ILE A 529 -8.14 -8.70 22.30
C ILE A 529 -8.30 -8.26 23.76
N LEU A 530 -8.59 -6.98 24.02
CA LEU A 530 -8.83 -6.47 25.37
C LEU A 530 -10.08 -7.10 26.00
N ALA A 531 -11.16 -7.31 25.23
CA ALA A 531 -12.37 -7.99 25.72
C ALA A 531 -12.13 -9.47 26.06
N SER A 532 -11.22 -10.13 25.35
CA SER A 532 -10.84 -11.54 25.56
C SER A 532 -9.84 -11.71 26.70
N ASN A 533 -9.24 -10.63 27.20
CA ASN A 533 -8.24 -10.66 28.25
C ASN A 533 -8.93 -10.77 29.63
N VAL A 534 -9.12 -11.99 30.12
CA VAL A 534 -9.71 -12.27 31.43
C VAL A 534 -8.59 -12.53 32.44
N GLY A 535 -8.25 -11.49 33.23
CA GLY A 535 -7.45 -11.67 34.47
C GLY A 535 -5.96 -11.38 34.36
N THR A 536 -5.40 -11.09 33.21
CA THR A 536 -3.98 -10.69 33.07
C THR A 536 -3.89 -9.16 33.12
N GLN A 537 -3.50 -8.63 34.29
CA GLN A 537 -3.17 -7.20 34.42
C GLN A 537 -1.65 -7.06 34.36
N GLY A 538 -1.15 -6.40 33.31
CA GLY A 538 0.28 -6.26 33.09
C GLY A 538 0.64 -5.14 32.15
N LYS A 539 1.94 -5.06 31.84
CA LYS A 539 2.52 -4.03 30.95
C LYS A 539 1.91 -4.10 29.55
N GLU A 540 1.68 -5.29 29.03
CA GLU A 540 1.13 -5.54 27.69
C GLU A 540 -0.30 -5.02 27.59
N GLN A 541 -1.13 -5.22 28.60
CA GLN A 541 -2.48 -4.66 28.65
C GLN A 541 -2.46 -3.14 28.74
N ALA A 542 -1.58 -2.56 29.59
CA ALA A 542 -1.43 -1.12 29.68
C ALA A 542 -1.02 -0.50 28.34
N LYS A 543 -0.13 -1.17 27.60
CA LYS A 543 0.32 -0.77 26.26
C LYS A 543 -0.81 -0.85 25.24
N ALA A 544 -1.60 -1.93 25.24
CA ALA A 544 -2.76 -2.09 24.36
C ALA A 544 -3.85 -1.01 24.64
N LEU A 545 -4.11 -0.69 25.91
CA LEU A 545 -5.01 0.41 26.29
C LEU A 545 -4.50 1.76 25.81
N ARG A 546 -3.18 2.01 25.92
CA ARG A 546 -2.56 3.20 25.37
C ARG A 546 -2.75 3.27 23.85
N ALA A 547 -2.54 2.16 23.15
CA ALA A 547 -2.79 2.05 21.70
C ALA A 547 -4.25 2.39 21.35
N SER A 548 -5.21 1.87 22.13
CA SER A 548 -6.65 2.20 21.96
C SER A 548 -6.93 3.69 22.19
N SER A 549 -6.24 4.35 23.14
CA SER A 549 -6.37 5.78 23.35
C SER A 549 -5.91 6.59 22.13
N ILE A 550 -4.75 6.28 21.58
CA ILE A 550 -4.20 6.95 20.39
C ILE A 550 -5.18 6.84 19.21
N LEU A 551 -5.58 5.62 18.85
CA LEU A 551 -6.45 5.40 17.70
C LEU A 551 -7.87 5.98 17.90
N SER A 552 -8.39 5.96 19.13
CA SER A 552 -9.68 6.59 19.44
C SER A 552 -9.60 8.12 19.38
N THR A 553 -8.47 8.72 19.74
CA THR A 553 -8.25 10.17 19.56
C THR A 553 -8.30 10.55 18.09
N ASP A 554 -7.62 9.78 17.24
CA ASP A 554 -7.57 10.03 15.79
C ASP A 554 -8.93 9.85 15.11
N THR A 555 -9.74 8.89 15.57
CA THR A 555 -11.11 8.71 15.07
C THR A 555 -12.11 9.70 15.67
N GLY A 556 -11.69 10.57 16.62
CA GLY A 556 -12.50 11.62 17.22
C GLY A 556 -13.37 11.18 18.42
N ASP A 557 -13.26 9.92 18.85
CA ASP A 557 -13.94 9.45 20.07
C ASP A 557 -13.13 9.81 21.33
N TYR A 558 -13.11 11.10 21.65
CA TYR A 558 -12.31 11.64 22.76
C TYR A 558 -12.75 11.12 24.13
N ILE A 559 -14.02 10.76 24.30
CA ILE A 559 -14.53 10.21 25.56
C ILE A 559 -13.90 8.85 25.83
N ARG A 560 -13.94 7.98 24.80
CA ARG A 560 -13.37 6.64 24.87
C ARG A 560 -11.85 6.69 24.97
N ALA A 561 -11.20 7.59 24.22
CA ALA A 561 -9.76 7.81 24.25
C ALA A 561 -9.28 8.14 25.68
N ARG A 562 -9.95 9.06 26.38
CA ARG A 562 -9.63 9.41 27.79
C ARG A 562 -9.79 8.21 28.71
N ALA A 563 -10.87 7.48 28.60
CA ALA A 563 -11.12 6.30 29.45
C ALA A 563 -10.01 5.24 29.29
N PHE A 564 -9.53 5.02 28.07
CA PHE A 564 -8.40 4.14 27.80
C PHE A 564 -7.08 4.68 28.34
N ALA A 565 -6.80 5.98 28.14
CA ALA A 565 -5.59 6.61 28.68
C ALA A 565 -5.53 6.52 30.20
N GLU A 566 -6.62 6.87 30.91
CA GLU A 566 -6.73 6.80 32.36
C GLU A 566 -6.53 5.35 32.88
N SER A 567 -7.12 4.37 32.18
CA SER A 567 -6.95 2.96 32.52
C SER A 567 -5.50 2.50 32.32
N SER A 568 -4.86 2.94 31.25
CA SER A 568 -3.45 2.70 30.96
C SER A 568 -2.54 3.32 32.02
N ILE A 569 -2.76 4.59 32.36
CA ILE A 569 -2.03 5.32 33.42
C ILE A 569 -2.13 4.57 34.75
N LYS A 570 -3.33 4.13 35.12
CA LYS A 570 -3.55 3.37 36.35
C LYS A 570 -2.71 2.10 36.38
N LEU A 571 -2.75 1.29 35.35
CA LEU A 571 -1.97 0.04 35.27
C LEU A 571 -0.46 0.31 35.27
N TYR A 572 0.02 1.30 34.53
CA TYR A 572 1.46 1.64 34.54
C TYR A 572 1.91 2.15 35.92
N ARG A 573 1.07 2.90 36.65
CA ARG A 573 1.36 3.29 38.02
C ARG A 573 1.42 2.10 38.99
N GLU A 574 0.50 1.12 38.84
CA GLU A 574 0.48 -0.11 39.66
C GLU A 574 1.73 -0.96 39.46
N ILE A 575 2.28 -1.02 38.25
CA ILE A 575 3.53 -1.75 37.94
C ILE A 575 4.80 -0.91 38.08
N GLY A 576 4.69 0.37 38.42
CA GLY A 576 5.83 1.28 38.64
C GLY A 576 6.55 1.71 37.34
N ASP A 577 5.93 1.61 36.17
CA ASP A 577 6.52 2.02 34.90
C ASP A 577 6.28 3.53 34.63
N ASN A 578 7.17 4.37 35.16
CA ASN A 578 7.09 5.83 34.98
C ASN A 578 7.19 6.27 33.50
N ARG A 579 7.91 5.51 32.65
CA ARG A 579 7.94 5.77 31.21
C ARG A 579 6.56 5.57 30.59
N GLY A 580 5.92 4.43 30.90
CA GLY A 580 4.58 4.14 30.42
C GLY A 580 3.55 5.17 30.90
N VAL A 581 3.62 5.58 32.17
CA VAL A 581 2.74 6.66 32.72
C VAL A 581 2.95 7.97 31.94
N GLY A 582 4.21 8.36 31.71
CA GLY A 582 4.53 9.59 30.99
C GLY A 582 3.95 9.61 29.57
N LEU A 583 4.13 8.52 28.80
CA LEU A 583 3.58 8.42 27.45
C LEU A 583 2.03 8.42 27.45
N ALA A 584 1.39 7.69 28.37
CA ALA A 584 -0.06 7.65 28.46
C ALA A 584 -0.68 9.01 28.88
N LEU A 585 0.04 9.82 29.68
CA LEU A 585 -0.35 11.19 29.99
C LEU A 585 -0.29 12.11 28.77
N ILE A 586 0.68 11.88 27.84
CA ILE A 586 0.70 12.65 26.60
C ILE A 586 -0.52 12.28 25.72
N ASP A 587 -0.87 11.00 25.66
CA ASP A 587 -2.04 10.56 24.89
C ASP A 587 -3.36 11.08 25.53
N LEU A 588 -3.44 11.16 26.85
CA LEU A 588 -4.55 11.81 27.57
C LEU A 588 -4.63 13.30 27.20
N GLY A 589 -3.50 14.00 27.28
CA GLY A 589 -3.41 15.43 26.92
C GLY A 589 -3.83 15.70 25.49
N ALA A 590 -3.43 14.84 24.54
CA ALA A 590 -3.83 14.95 23.12
C ALA A 590 -5.36 14.83 22.97
N SER A 591 -5.98 13.85 23.63
CA SER A 591 -7.45 13.69 23.59
C SER A 591 -8.20 14.86 24.23
N LEU A 592 -7.68 15.41 25.34
CA LEU A 592 -8.23 16.61 26.01
C LEU A 592 -8.10 17.85 25.11
N HIS A 593 -6.95 18.03 24.46
CA HIS A 593 -6.71 19.14 23.55
C HIS A 593 -7.68 19.14 22.36
N HIS A 594 -7.87 17.98 21.72
CA HIS A 594 -8.81 17.84 20.62
C HIS A 594 -10.28 18.02 21.06
N ASP A 595 -10.61 17.69 22.31
CA ASP A 595 -11.93 17.95 22.93
C ASP A 595 -12.09 19.43 23.37
N GLY A 596 -11.08 20.28 23.14
CA GLY A 596 -11.10 21.72 23.48
C GLY A 596 -10.74 22.08 24.91
N LYS A 597 -10.38 21.12 25.76
CA LYS A 597 -9.98 21.29 27.18
C LYS A 597 -8.49 21.57 27.29
N ARG A 598 -8.10 22.78 26.83
CA ARG A 598 -6.68 23.12 26.64
C ARG A 598 -5.89 23.20 27.96
N GLU A 599 -6.47 23.76 29.02
CA GLU A 599 -5.83 23.87 30.33
C GLU A 599 -5.52 22.48 30.91
N GLU A 600 -6.52 21.57 30.91
CA GLU A 600 -6.33 20.20 31.40
C GLU A 600 -5.30 19.43 30.53
N ALA A 601 -5.26 19.72 29.24
CA ALA A 601 -4.27 19.11 28.30
C ALA A 601 -2.85 19.57 28.67
N VAL A 602 -2.63 20.89 28.93
CA VAL A 602 -1.32 21.42 29.32
C VAL A 602 -0.85 20.77 30.62
N GLU A 603 -1.72 20.61 31.62
CA GLU A 603 -1.37 19.96 32.91
C GLU A 603 -0.92 18.49 32.65
N SER A 604 -1.66 17.76 31.82
CA SER A 604 -1.33 16.36 31.45
C SER A 604 0.00 16.27 30.72
N PHE A 605 0.25 17.16 29.75
CA PHE A 605 1.51 17.20 29.01
C PHE A 605 2.71 17.53 29.90
N GLU A 606 2.57 18.49 30.83
CA GLU A 606 3.63 18.88 31.76
C GLU A 606 3.96 17.76 32.76
N GLU A 607 2.95 17.06 33.29
CA GLU A 607 3.18 15.90 34.15
C GLU A 607 3.88 14.79 33.39
N GLY A 608 3.40 14.46 32.20
CA GLY A 608 3.99 13.45 31.32
C GLY A 608 5.44 13.78 30.96
N LEU A 609 5.71 15.03 30.55
CA LEU A 609 7.04 15.51 30.22
C LEU A 609 8.01 15.40 31.40
N ARG A 610 7.56 15.73 32.62
CA ARG A 610 8.36 15.60 33.85
C ARG A 610 8.77 14.13 34.10
N LEU A 611 7.85 13.19 33.94
CA LEU A 611 8.13 11.76 34.08
C LEU A 611 9.08 11.26 33.00
N LEU A 612 8.85 11.63 31.76
CA LEU A 612 9.69 11.22 30.64
C LEU A 612 11.13 11.75 30.76
N ARG A 613 11.30 12.99 31.24
CA ARG A 613 12.60 13.54 31.58
C ARG A 613 13.32 12.75 32.68
N SER A 614 12.59 12.29 33.70
CA SER A 614 13.16 11.46 34.78
C SER A 614 13.64 10.07 34.31
N THR A 615 13.05 9.54 33.24
CA THR A 615 13.44 8.25 32.67
C THR A 615 14.46 8.37 31.52
N GLY A 616 14.74 9.59 31.04
CA GLY A 616 15.63 9.85 29.91
C GLY A 616 15.08 9.41 28.56
N GLU A 617 13.76 9.27 28.43
CA GLU A 617 13.09 8.79 27.20
C GLU A 617 13.02 9.92 26.16
N ARG A 618 13.99 10.00 25.29
CA ARG A 618 14.23 11.15 24.40
C ARG A 618 13.13 11.37 23.36
N TRP A 619 12.61 10.28 22.75
CA TRP A 619 11.55 10.40 21.75
C TRP A 619 10.24 10.89 22.41
N GLY A 620 9.85 10.30 23.54
CA GLY A 620 8.67 10.73 24.28
C GLY A 620 8.76 12.17 24.79
N ILE A 621 9.98 12.64 25.18
CA ILE A 621 10.19 14.06 25.51
C ILE A 621 9.90 14.95 24.29
N ALA A 622 10.45 14.61 23.13
CA ALA A 622 10.22 15.36 21.89
C ALA A 622 8.74 15.36 21.49
N TYR A 623 8.09 14.19 21.58
CA TYR A 623 6.68 14.02 21.29
C TYR A 623 5.80 14.85 22.25
N ALA A 624 6.10 14.83 23.55
CA ALA A 624 5.41 15.64 24.55
C ALA A 624 5.52 17.14 24.26
N LEU A 625 6.72 17.60 23.87
CA LEU A 625 6.99 19.01 23.60
C LEU A 625 6.27 19.51 22.33
N VAL A 626 6.16 18.67 21.28
CA VAL A 626 5.36 19.01 20.09
C VAL A 626 3.91 19.25 20.49
N TRP A 627 3.32 18.30 21.23
CA TRP A 627 1.92 18.37 21.64
C TRP A 627 1.64 19.50 22.64
N LEU A 628 2.58 19.81 23.53
CA LEU A 628 2.45 20.91 24.50
C LEU A 628 2.44 22.27 23.81
N GLY A 629 3.18 22.43 22.71
CA GLY A 629 3.30 23.71 22.00
C GLY A 629 1.98 24.22 21.44
N ASP A 630 1.13 23.38 20.86
CA ASP A 630 -0.12 23.83 20.21
C ASP A 630 -1.15 24.42 21.19
N PRO A 631 -1.55 23.78 22.32
CA PRO A 631 -2.44 24.40 23.26
C PRO A 631 -1.86 25.68 23.90
N LEU A 632 -0.56 25.74 24.20
CA LEU A 632 0.09 26.96 24.69
C LEU A 632 -0.02 28.11 23.68
N PHE A 633 0.26 27.85 22.41
CA PHE A 633 0.13 28.83 21.32
C PHE A 633 -1.31 29.35 21.19
N ARG A 634 -2.31 28.48 21.27
CA ARG A 634 -3.74 28.83 21.18
C ARG A 634 -4.24 29.58 22.42
N MET A 635 -3.60 29.39 23.58
CA MET A 635 -3.85 30.15 24.82
C MET A 635 -3.15 31.50 24.81
N GLY A 636 -2.34 31.82 23.82
CA GLY A 636 -1.58 33.07 23.69
C GLY A 636 -0.24 33.05 24.42
N GLU A 637 0.20 31.90 24.95
CA GLU A 637 1.49 31.72 25.64
C GLU A 637 2.62 31.46 24.63
N ILE A 638 2.81 32.42 23.73
CA ILE A 638 3.61 32.25 22.48
C ILE A 638 5.06 31.89 22.81
N GLU A 639 5.69 32.51 23.78
CA GLU A 639 7.10 32.25 24.15
C GLU A 639 7.32 30.85 24.73
N ARG A 640 6.35 30.35 25.49
CA ARG A 640 6.40 28.97 26.02
C ARG A 640 6.22 27.95 24.92
N ALA A 641 5.30 28.21 23.98
CA ALA A 641 5.08 27.38 22.83
C ALA A 641 6.35 27.30 21.97
N ALA A 642 6.96 28.44 21.65
CA ALA A 642 8.20 28.50 20.89
C ALA A 642 9.33 27.72 21.58
N THR A 643 9.54 27.89 22.88
CA THR A 643 10.54 27.15 23.65
C THR A 643 10.31 25.64 23.61
N SER A 644 9.05 25.20 23.68
CA SER A 644 8.70 23.78 23.57
C SER A 644 9.05 23.22 22.19
N TRP A 645 8.68 23.92 21.12
CA TRP A 645 8.99 23.47 19.76
C TRP A 645 10.50 23.55 19.43
N GLU A 646 11.24 24.53 19.95
CA GLU A 646 12.71 24.63 19.79
C GLU A 646 13.43 23.43 20.45
N GLU A 647 13.03 23.08 21.69
CA GLU A 647 13.59 21.90 22.38
C GLU A 647 13.23 20.62 21.64
N SER A 648 11.98 20.48 21.15
CA SER A 648 11.55 19.35 20.37
C SER A 648 12.34 19.23 19.05
N LEU A 649 12.49 20.34 18.31
CA LEU A 649 13.22 20.35 17.03
C LEU A 649 14.67 19.90 17.21
N ARG A 650 15.34 20.33 18.27
CA ARG A 650 16.70 19.88 18.58
C ARG A 650 16.77 18.38 18.85
N LEU A 651 15.83 17.84 19.65
CA LEU A 651 15.80 16.41 19.97
C LEU A 651 15.46 15.55 18.76
N THR A 652 14.47 15.96 17.96
CA THR A 652 14.04 15.24 16.76
C THR A 652 15.07 15.26 15.65
N HIS A 653 15.85 16.33 15.54
CA HIS A 653 17.00 16.39 14.64
C HIS A 653 18.05 15.32 15.02
N GLU A 654 18.36 15.16 16.32
CA GLU A 654 19.29 14.13 16.79
C GLU A 654 18.74 12.70 16.62
N LEU A 655 17.42 12.53 16.68
CA LEU A 655 16.72 11.24 16.47
C LEU A 655 16.45 10.91 14.99
N GLY A 656 16.54 11.91 14.11
CA GLY A 656 16.17 11.78 12.71
C GLY A 656 14.68 11.55 12.47
N ASP A 657 13.83 12.05 13.38
CA ASP A 657 12.37 11.93 13.23
C ASP A 657 11.82 13.09 12.40
N HIS A 658 11.73 12.87 11.08
CA HIS A 658 11.29 13.88 10.12
C HIS A 658 9.86 14.36 10.36
N ASN A 659 8.98 13.51 10.90
CA ASN A 659 7.60 13.89 11.13
C ASN A 659 7.49 14.88 12.30
N LEU A 660 8.04 14.55 13.46
CA LEU A 660 8.05 15.47 14.61
C LEU A 660 8.88 16.74 14.34
N MET A 661 9.94 16.65 13.52
CA MET A 661 10.68 17.83 13.04
C MET A 661 9.74 18.77 12.27
N ALA A 662 8.99 18.23 11.33
CA ALA A 662 8.09 19.02 10.48
C ALA A 662 6.99 19.71 11.32
N TRP A 663 6.40 19.01 12.31
CA TRP A 663 5.42 19.60 13.21
C TRP A 663 6.03 20.72 14.09
N SER A 664 7.25 20.52 14.62
CA SER A 664 7.95 21.55 15.39
C SER A 664 8.28 22.78 14.54
N LEU A 665 8.76 22.58 13.31
CA LEU A 665 9.03 23.67 12.36
C LEU A 665 7.77 24.42 11.98
N GLY A 666 6.65 23.73 11.76
CA GLY A 666 5.35 24.34 11.48
C GLY A 666 4.90 25.27 12.60
N GLY A 667 5.01 24.82 13.86
CA GLY A 667 4.69 25.65 15.02
C GLY A 667 5.59 26.88 15.14
N LEU A 668 6.91 26.72 14.98
CA LEU A 668 7.86 27.84 14.99
C LEU A 668 7.66 28.81 13.82
N ALA A 669 7.26 28.30 12.66
CA ALA A 669 6.93 29.13 11.51
C ALA A 669 5.66 29.97 11.76
N ASP A 670 4.65 29.43 12.45
CA ASP A 670 3.49 30.21 12.88
C ASP A 670 3.86 31.30 13.89
N VAL A 671 4.77 31.03 14.83
CA VAL A 671 5.31 32.07 15.72
C VAL A 671 6.03 33.18 14.94
N ALA A 672 6.88 32.82 13.99
CA ALA A 672 7.57 33.80 13.11
C ALA A 672 6.57 34.63 12.29
N ARG A 673 5.51 33.99 11.76
CA ARG A 673 4.42 34.67 11.04
C ARG A 673 3.69 35.67 11.90
N LEU A 674 3.36 35.35 13.16
CA LEU A 674 2.73 36.29 14.12
C LEU A 674 3.64 37.49 14.43
N HIS A 675 4.95 37.28 14.46
CA HIS A 675 5.91 38.37 14.64
C HIS A 675 6.23 39.11 13.33
N ALA A 676 5.50 38.87 12.25
CA ALA A 676 5.71 39.41 10.91
C ALA A 676 7.11 39.14 10.31
N ASP A 677 7.82 38.14 10.79
CA ASP A 677 9.06 37.62 10.17
C ASP A 677 8.68 36.62 9.08
N TYR A 678 8.12 37.15 8.00
CA TYR A 678 7.58 36.36 6.88
C TYR A 678 8.65 35.57 6.13
N LYS A 679 9.88 36.07 6.11
CA LYS A 679 11.00 35.37 5.47
C LYS A 679 11.31 34.07 6.22
N ARG A 680 11.53 34.18 7.53
CA ARG A 680 11.81 33.02 8.38
C ARG A 680 10.63 32.04 8.39
N ALA A 681 9.40 32.53 8.46
CA ALA A 681 8.21 31.70 8.39
C ALA A 681 8.15 30.89 7.09
N THR A 682 8.41 31.52 5.94
CA THR A 682 8.44 30.85 4.64
C THR A 682 9.50 29.74 4.58
N GLU A 683 10.73 30.05 5.03
CA GLU A 683 11.81 29.08 5.04
C GLU A 683 11.45 27.83 5.87
N MET A 684 10.90 28.05 7.08
CA MET A 684 10.51 26.96 7.98
C MET A 684 9.33 26.15 7.45
N PHE A 685 8.31 26.77 6.85
CA PHE A 685 7.19 26.02 6.25
C PHE A 685 7.62 25.21 5.02
N LYS A 686 8.55 25.74 4.21
CA LYS A 686 9.13 24.98 3.08
C LYS A 686 9.94 23.77 3.57
N GLU A 687 10.72 23.93 4.64
CA GLU A 687 11.45 22.83 5.24
C GLU A 687 10.49 21.79 5.83
N ALA A 688 9.46 22.19 6.55
CA ALA A 688 8.43 21.31 7.08
C ALA A 688 7.74 20.51 5.94
N LEU A 689 7.39 21.18 4.85
CA LEU A 689 6.76 20.56 3.69
C LEU A 689 7.66 19.47 3.06
N SER A 690 8.97 19.74 2.93
CA SER A 690 9.94 18.77 2.43
C SER A 690 10.09 17.55 3.36
N LEU A 691 10.03 17.76 4.68
CA LEU A 691 10.08 16.69 5.68
C LEU A 691 8.81 15.84 5.66
N TYR A 692 7.62 16.43 5.54
CA TYR A 692 6.37 15.70 5.36
C TYR A 692 6.40 14.82 4.11
N GLN A 693 6.92 15.35 3.00
CA GLN A 693 7.08 14.58 1.77
C GLN A 693 8.00 13.36 1.99
N SER A 694 9.14 13.56 2.67
CA SER A 694 10.11 12.49 2.92
C SER A 694 9.58 11.41 3.89
N SER A 695 8.70 11.80 4.85
CA SER A 695 8.07 10.89 5.81
C SER A 695 6.81 10.19 5.27
N GLY A 696 6.32 10.61 4.09
CA GLY A 696 5.06 10.13 3.51
C GLY A 696 3.81 10.59 4.27
N ASP A 697 3.92 11.64 5.09
CA ASP A 697 2.80 12.24 5.79
C ASP A 697 1.85 12.92 4.80
N LYS A 698 0.57 12.60 4.85
CA LYS A 698 -0.46 13.16 3.98
C LYS A 698 -1.24 14.29 4.63
N ILE A 699 -1.12 14.45 5.94
CA ILE A 699 -1.91 15.38 6.75
C ILE A 699 -1.22 16.74 6.88
N GLY A 700 0.09 16.76 7.11
CA GLY A 700 0.89 17.96 7.30
C GLY A 700 0.98 18.90 6.09
N PRO A 701 1.14 18.40 4.87
CA PRO A 701 1.31 19.26 3.69
C PRO A 701 0.19 20.29 3.48
N PRO A 702 -1.11 19.98 3.55
CA PRO A 702 -2.16 21.01 3.42
C PRO A 702 -2.02 22.16 4.41
N PHE A 703 -1.62 21.89 5.67
CA PHE A 703 -1.39 22.94 6.67
C PHE A 703 -0.25 23.88 6.26
N SER A 704 0.86 23.32 5.76
CA SER A 704 1.98 24.13 5.27
C SER A 704 1.60 24.97 4.07
N LEU A 705 0.81 24.45 3.13
CA LEU A 705 0.31 25.18 1.96
C LEU A 705 -0.62 26.34 2.37
N GLU A 706 -1.52 26.09 3.29
CA GLU A 706 -2.43 27.11 3.83
C GLU A 706 -1.66 28.22 4.53
N ALA A 707 -0.70 27.86 5.36
CA ALA A 707 0.12 28.82 6.10
C ALA A 707 1.03 29.64 5.16
N LEU A 708 1.64 29.03 4.15
CA LEU A 708 2.38 29.73 3.09
C LEU A 708 1.46 30.67 2.30
N GLY A 709 0.22 30.28 2.07
CA GLY A 709 -0.80 31.17 1.48
C GLY A 709 -1.09 32.38 2.36
N LEU A 710 -1.19 32.21 3.70
CA LEU A 710 -1.35 33.32 4.63
C LEU A 710 -0.14 34.26 4.62
N VAL A 711 1.08 33.71 4.54
CA VAL A 711 2.30 34.52 4.40
C VAL A 711 2.31 35.27 3.07
N ALA A 712 1.99 34.61 1.97
CA ALA A 712 1.93 35.25 0.65
C ALA A 712 0.92 36.42 0.62
N ALA A 713 -0.26 36.21 1.20
CA ALA A 713 -1.26 37.29 1.32
C ALA A 713 -0.74 38.48 2.16
N ALA A 714 -0.04 38.20 3.27
CA ALA A 714 0.49 39.23 4.17
C ALA A 714 1.60 40.09 3.50
N ILE A 715 2.41 39.50 2.61
CA ILE A 715 3.42 40.23 1.84
C ILE A 715 2.88 40.86 0.55
N GLY A 716 1.57 40.71 0.29
CA GLY A 716 0.87 41.34 -0.85
C GLY A 716 0.80 40.49 -2.12
N ASP A 717 1.30 39.27 -2.13
CA ASP A 717 1.16 38.32 -3.26
C ASP A 717 -0.15 37.52 -3.16
N ALA A 718 -1.25 38.22 -3.39
CA ALA A 718 -2.59 37.63 -3.31
C ALA A 718 -2.83 36.54 -4.36
N LYS A 719 -2.16 36.62 -5.54
CA LYS A 719 -2.32 35.60 -6.60
C LYS A 719 -1.68 34.27 -6.18
N ARG A 720 -0.47 34.30 -5.63
CA ARG A 720 0.20 33.13 -5.08
C ARG A 720 -0.60 32.54 -3.91
N ALA A 721 -1.11 33.39 -3.02
CA ALA A 721 -1.96 32.96 -1.93
C ALA A 721 -3.18 32.18 -2.42
N ALA A 722 -3.91 32.68 -3.41
CA ALA A 722 -5.08 32.00 -3.97
C ALA A 722 -4.74 30.64 -4.58
N ARG A 723 -3.61 30.53 -5.30
CA ARG A 723 -3.13 29.25 -5.87
C ARG A 723 -2.77 28.23 -4.77
N LEU A 724 -2.04 28.65 -3.73
CA LEU A 724 -1.68 27.78 -2.60
C LEU A 724 -2.91 27.29 -1.84
N TRP A 725 -3.90 28.16 -1.61
CA TRP A 725 -5.15 27.77 -0.96
C TRP A 725 -6.01 26.86 -1.84
N GLY A 726 -6.04 27.07 -3.15
CA GLY A 726 -6.68 26.17 -4.10
C GLY A 726 -6.05 24.77 -4.05
N ALA A 727 -4.71 24.70 -4.05
CA ALA A 727 -3.97 23.45 -3.98
C ALA A 727 -4.18 22.74 -2.63
N ALA A 728 -4.18 23.47 -1.52
CA ALA A 728 -4.48 22.91 -0.19
C ALA A 728 -5.91 22.35 -0.12
N SER A 729 -6.89 23.07 -0.69
CA SER A 729 -8.29 22.59 -0.76
C SER A 729 -8.41 21.29 -1.55
N ALA A 730 -7.79 21.21 -2.74
CA ALA A 730 -7.79 19.99 -3.54
C ALA A 730 -7.13 18.81 -2.81
N TRP A 731 -6.03 19.08 -2.09
CA TRP A 731 -5.37 18.03 -1.29
C TRP A 731 -6.25 17.56 -0.15
N ARG A 732 -6.87 18.49 0.62
CA ARG A 732 -7.82 18.14 1.68
C ARG A 732 -9.01 17.34 1.17
N GLU A 733 -9.57 17.74 0.02
CA GLU A 733 -10.63 16.98 -0.64
C GLU A 733 -10.16 15.59 -1.05
N ALA A 734 -8.90 15.48 -1.49
CA ALA A 734 -8.29 14.21 -1.93
C ALA A 734 -8.08 13.23 -0.78
N ILE A 735 -7.85 13.72 0.45
CA ILE A 735 -7.73 12.89 1.67
C ILE A 735 -9.00 12.93 2.52
N ASN A 736 -10.02 13.65 2.04
CA ASN A 736 -11.27 13.91 2.73
C ASN A 736 -11.08 14.48 4.17
N GLU A 737 -10.18 15.45 4.32
CA GLU A 737 -9.87 16.13 5.58
C GLU A 737 -10.36 17.58 5.54
N PRO A 738 -11.37 17.99 6.31
CA PRO A 738 -11.83 19.38 6.31
C PRO A 738 -10.81 20.33 6.94
N LEU A 739 -10.89 21.61 6.57
CA LEU A 739 -10.09 22.66 7.21
C LEU A 739 -10.36 22.72 8.71
N ALA A 740 -9.31 22.67 9.53
CA ALA A 740 -9.44 22.74 10.97
C ALA A 740 -10.14 24.03 11.42
N LEU A 741 -11.15 23.91 12.28
CA LEU A 741 -11.96 25.03 12.80
C LEU A 741 -11.13 26.19 13.34
N THR A 742 -9.96 25.89 13.86
CA THR A 742 -9.02 26.83 14.48
C THR A 742 -8.33 27.78 13.50
N TYR A 743 -8.14 27.38 12.23
CA TYR A 743 -7.58 28.23 11.18
C TYR A 743 -8.66 29.01 10.41
N GLN A 744 -9.92 28.64 10.51
CA GLN A 744 -11.00 29.19 9.67
C GLN A 744 -11.14 30.69 9.79
N ARG A 745 -10.92 31.29 10.95
CA ARG A 745 -11.11 32.73 11.17
C ARG A 745 -10.04 33.58 10.45
N ASP A 746 -8.76 33.26 10.67
CA ASP A 746 -7.66 34.02 10.05
C ASP A 746 -7.59 33.75 8.54
N TYR A 747 -7.84 32.52 8.14
CA TYR A 747 -7.95 32.11 6.76
C TYR A 747 -9.08 32.86 6.03
N ALA A 748 -10.29 32.91 6.58
CA ALA A 748 -11.44 33.59 5.99
C ALA A 748 -11.20 35.10 5.81
N ALA A 749 -10.55 35.74 6.79
CA ALA A 749 -10.19 37.15 6.70
C ALA A 749 -9.18 37.41 5.57
N SER A 750 -8.13 36.58 5.49
CA SER A 750 -7.09 36.71 4.45
C SER A 750 -7.61 36.39 3.06
N VAL A 751 -8.51 35.41 2.92
CA VAL A 751 -9.20 35.11 1.65
C VAL A 751 -10.04 36.30 1.21
N THR A 752 -10.80 36.93 2.13
CA THR A 752 -11.61 38.13 1.81
C THR A 752 -10.74 39.29 1.35
N GLN A 753 -9.59 39.51 2.00
CA GLN A 753 -8.63 40.53 1.62
C GLN A 753 -8.05 40.27 0.22
N ALA A 754 -7.63 39.03 -0.07
CA ALA A 754 -7.07 38.65 -1.38
C ALA A 754 -8.10 38.78 -2.50
N ARG A 755 -9.37 38.41 -2.26
CA ARG A 755 -10.47 38.67 -3.21
C ARG A 755 -10.68 40.13 -3.49
N THR A 756 -10.62 40.98 -2.47
CA THR A 756 -10.77 42.44 -2.64
C THR A 756 -9.61 43.01 -3.43
N GLN A 757 -8.39 42.50 -3.23
CA GLN A 757 -7.19 43.00 -3.92
C GLN A 757 -7.14 42.58 -5.38
N LEU A 758 -7.51 41.33 -5.71
CA LEU A 758 -7.43 40.79 -7.07
C LEU A 758 -8.69 41.03 -7.93
N GLY A 759 -9.84 41.23 -7.29
CA GLY A 759 -11.14 41.06 -7.92
C GLY A 759 -11.55 39.59 -8.04
N GLU A 760 -12.87 39.35 -8.10
CA GLU A 760 -13.42 37.98 -8.00
C GLU A 760 -12.98 37.06 -9.16
N GLU A 761 -12.93 37.57 -10.40
CA GLU A 761 -12.54 36.75 -11.57
C GLU A 761 -11.08 36.29 -11.48
N VAL A 762 -10.16 37.17 -11.13
CA VAL A 762 -8.73 36.85 -11.06
C VAL A 762 -8.46 35.93 -9.88
N TYR A 763 -9.14 36.16 -8.74
CA TYR A 763 -9.04 35.27 -7.58
C TYR A 763 -9.56 33.88 -7.91
N ALA A 764 -10.75 33.74 -8.49
CA ALA A 764 -11.35 32.48 -8.86
C ALA A 764 -10.50 31.69 -9.87
N SER A 765 -9.92 32.38 -10.86
CA SER A 765 -8.98 31.78 -11.82
C SER A 765 -7.73 31.24 -11.12
N ALA A 766 -7.07 32.04 -10.28
CA ALA A 766 -5.87 31.62 -9.55
C ALA A 766 -6.16 30.48 -8.57
N TRP A 767 -7.29 30.55 -7.88
CA TRP A 767 -7.71 29.45 -6.98
C TRP A 767 -7.97 28.15 -7.76
N SER A 768 -8.65 28.23 -8.90
CA SER A 768 -8.92 27.06 -9.76
C SER A 768 -7.63 26.48 -10.35
N GLU A 769 -6.65 27.33 -10.73
CA GLU A 769 -5.32 26.86 -11.14
C GLU A 769 -4.66 26.00 -10.05
N GLY A 770 -4.69 26.50 -8.80
CA GLY A 770 -4.17 25.76 -7.66
C GLY A 770 -4.93 24.47 -7.39
N HIS A 771 -6.26 24.53 -7.42
CA HIS A 771 -7.14 23.37 -7.17
C HIS A 771 -6.99 22.25 -8.20
N ALA A 772 -6.57 22.58 -9.42
CA ALA A 772 -6.29 21.59 -10.46
C ALA A 772 -4.92 20.90 -10.33
N MET A 773 -4.06 21.32 -9.38
CA MET A 773 -2.71 20.78 -9.21
C MET A 773 -2.72 19.40 -8.56
N SER A 774 -1.77 18.54 -8.99
CA SER A 774 -1.44 17.32 -8.23
C SER A 774 -0.70 17.68 -6.92
N PRO A 775 -0.65 16.75 -5.92
CA PRO A 775 0.15 16.96 -4.70
C PRO A 775 1.60 17.38 -4.99
N GLU A 776 2.25 16.76 -5.97
CA GLU A 776 3.63 17.07 -6.36
C GLU A 776 3.75 18.48 -6.95
N GLN A 777 2.78 18.89 -7.78
CA GLN A 777 2.72 20.24 -8.35
C GLN A 777 2.46 21.29 -7.26
N ALA A 778 1.60 20.99 -6.28
CA ALA A 778 1.33 21.86 -5.15
C ALA A 778 2.59 22.09 -4.29
N ILE A 779 3.34 21.01 -4.03
CA ILE A 779 4.64 21.10 -3.32
C ILE A 779 5.64 21.91 -4.14
N ALA A 780 5.75 21.65 -5.44
CA ALA A 780 6.65 22.41 -6.31
C ALA A 780 6.33 23.91 -6.28
N LEU A 781 5.04 24.31 -6.42
CA LEU A 781 4.59 25.69 -6.30
C LEU A 781 4.99 26.32 -4.94
N ALA A 782 4.84 25.57 -3.85
CA ALA A 782 5.18 26.06 -2.52
C ALA A 782 6.69 26.27 -2.35
N LEU A 783 7.50 25.41 -2.96
CA LEU A 783 8.97 25.46 -2.87
C LEU A 783 9.61 26.48 -3.85
N GLU A 784 8.87 26.97 -4.85
CA GLU A 784 9.33 28.09 -5.72
C GLU A 784 9.70 29.33 -4.88
N GLU A 785 10.70 30.13 -5.38
CA GLU A 785 11.15 31.36 -4.72
C GLU A 785 10.13 32.51 -4.77
#